data_43ef3a873703f73add95dff7048d0692
#
_entry.id   43ef3a873703f73add95dff7048d0692
#
_cell.length_a   1.000
_cell.length_b   1.000
_cell.length_c   1.000
_cell.angle_alpha   90.00
_cell.angle_beta   90.00
_cell.angle_gamma   90.00
#
_symmetry.space_group_name_H-M   'P 1'
#
loop_
_entity.id
_entity.type
_entity.pdbx_description
1 polymer ?
#
loop_
_entity_poly.entity_id
_entity_poly.type
_entity_poly.pdbx_seq_one_letter_code
_entity_poly.pdbx_strand_id
1 'polypeptide(L)'
;MKTFVRVLVCLCLLVTAVGAQDKKNSGLPPLIDRDLIFGNPEIAGAQLSPDGQYLAFLKPWKDTRNIYVKAVGEPFSAARLLTAESKRPIPGYFWSRDSKTILYVKDNDGDENFNVYAVDPSAKPAAGADAPPSRDLTGLKGVRVILYELPKTDPDTAYIGLNDRDKAWHDLYKLKISTGEKTLLRKNTDRIVGWSFDVKGQLRLAARNADNGDTEILRVDADKLTKIYSCTVFEACGTLQFLPDGSRVYMESNKEANLISLVLLDPATGKTEMVESDPLGKVDFGGALFSEKTDELVETWYTDARVKTYFKEKAFGADDHWLQEHFKGEFVSVVSRTADEKTWLVTAASDTEPGQTLIFDRKTHTLPPQYKIREKLPRADLAEMKSVTYKSSDGLEIPAYLTLPKGVEAKNLPTVIVPHGGPWGRDDWGYDTLTQFLANRGYAVLQPNFRGSTGYGRKFLDAGNLEWGRKMQDDVTWGVKYLVAEGIADPKRVGILGGSYGGYATLAGVTFTPDLYAAAVDIVGPSNLITLMESIPPYWEAARKTFAVRLGDVSRPEGKAMLAERSPLNSTDKIKTPLLVAQGANDPRVNRREAEQIVIALRDRGFPVEYILAPDEGHGFARPVNNLALFMESEKFLAAHLGGRYQEGGSPESVTRLKEITVDPKTVVLAKKVDAAAVGLPKPAIDLQPGVDHYQVKIEMGGQQMNLKLTTTIQDSGASWTAIDQMETPGGTATDTSTIEKSTLVLRKRNVTQGPVVIDLDFSGDKAAGKMSMNGQEKPIAVDLGGALFADGAGADQAIACLPLATGYSSTFRNFDIQSQKVKLLQLSVSGEETITVPAGKFEAYRVEIASADGGTDKKTIWVAKDTRKVVKGSAVAAAMGGAVVTQELSE
;
A
#
# COMPACT_ATOMS: atom_id res chain seq x y z
N MET A 1 10.81 -62.15 21.40
CA MET A 1 11.46 -61.32 22.43
C MET A 1 12.25 -60.11 21.88
N LYS A 2 12.82 -60.17 20.68
CA LYS A 2 13.60 -59.01 20.12
C LYS A 2 12.75 -57.91 19.51
N THR A 3 11.49 -58.15 19.14
CA THR A 3 10.60 -57.16 18.52
C THR A 3 9.86 -56.31 19.57
N PHE A 4 9.62 -56.88 20.77
CA PHE A 4 8.95 -56.16 21.84
C PHE A 4 9.84 -55.09 22.53
N VAL A 5 11.14 -55.26 22.54
CA VAL A 5 12.10 -54.31 23.17
C VAL A 5 12.30 -53.06 22.27
N ARG A 6 12.20 -53.20 20.94
CA ARG A 6 12.32 -52.05 20.03
C ARG A 6 11.11 -51.13 20.06
N VAL A 7 9.92 -51.66 20.29
CA VAL A 7 8.69 -50.81 20.40
C VAL A 7 8.66 -50.07 21.73
N LEU A 8 9.17 -50.67 22.81
CA LEU A 8 9.21 -50.00 24.12
C LEU A 8 10.27 -48.90 24.18
N VAL A 9 11.40 -49.03 23.48
CA VAL A 9 12.43 -47.97 23.41
C VAL A 9 11.97 -46.79 22.53
N CYS A 10 11.22 -47.03 21.47
CA CYS A 10 10.62 -45.91 20.67
C CYS A 10 9.50 -45.21 21.44
N LEU A 11 8.68 -45.93 22.23
CA LEU A 11 7.66 -45.27 23.06
C LEU A 11 8.29 -44.45 24.20
N CYS A 12 9.38 -44.93 24.83
CA CYS A 12 10.08 -44.16 25.85
C CYS A 12 10.81 -42.92 25.32
N LEU A 13 11.29 -42.92 24.05
CA LEU A 13 11.91 -41.79 23.40
C LEU A 13 10.87 -40.74 22.95
N LEU A 14 9.67 -41.13 22.55
CA LEU A 14 8.57 -40.26 22.23
C LEU A 14 7.97 -39.58 23.51
N VAL A 15 7.86 -40.30 24.62
CA VAL A 15 7.39 -39.74 25.89
C VAL A 15 8.41 -38.80 26.51
N THR A 16 9.71 -39.02 26.32
CA THR A 16 10.75 -38.09 26.79
C THR A 16 10.87 -36.83 25.93
N ALA A 17 10.55 -36.88 24.61
CA ALA A 17 10.55 -35.72 23.76
C ALA A 17 9.35 -34.79 24.05
N VAL A 18 8.16 -35.34 24.30
CA VAL A 18 6.97 -34.55 24.71
C VAL A 18 7.18 -33.99 26.11
N GLY A 19 7.72 -34.76 27.06
CA GLY A 19 7.99 -34.23 28.39
C GLY A 19 9.16 -33.21 28.48
N ALA A 20 10.04 -33.16 27.48
CA ALA A 20 11.10 -32.15 27.41
C ALA A 20 10.58 -30.82 26.80
N GLN A 21 9.59 -30.86 25.90
CA GLN A 21 8.94 -29.68 25.33
C GLN A 21 8.02 -29.02 26.34
N ASP A 22 7.25 -29.79 27.12
CA ASP A 22 6.40 -29.30 28.18
C ASP A 22 7.16 -28.62 29.34
N LYS A 23 8.37 -29.13 29.69
CA LYS A 23 9.17 -28.49 30.75
C LYS A 23 9.77 -27.15 30.36
N LYS A 24 10.01 -26.87 29.08
CA LYS A 24 10.52 -25.59 28.60
C LYS A 24 9.42 -24.51 28.53
N ASN A 25 8.16 -24.90 28.43
CA ASN A 25 7.01 -24.02 28.33
C ASN A 25 6.21 -23.89 29.64
N SER A 26 6.67 -24.50 30.74
CA SER A 26 5.99 -24.43 32.02
C SER A 26 6.13 -23.04 32.66
N GLY A 27 5.19 -22.17 32.39
CA GLY A 27 5.17 -20.79 32.87
C GLY A 27 4.56 -19.81 31.86
N LEU A 28 4.64 -20.09 30.56
CA LEU A 28 3.99 -19.26 29.54
C LEU A 28 2.46 -19.38 29.66
N PRO A 29 1.72 -18.27 29.40
CA PRO A 29 0.26 -18.31 29.34
C PRO A 29 -0.22 -19.22 28.20
N PRO A 30 -1.50 -19.56 28.13
CA PRO A 30 -2.07 -20.28 27.00
C PRO A 30 -1.67 -19.65 25.66
N LEU A 31 -1.52 -20.49 24.63
CA LEU A 31 -1.28 -19.99 23.28
C LEU A 31 -2.52 -19.25 22.80
N ILE A 32 -2.37 -17.96 22.55
CA ILE A 32 -3.46 -17.12 22.03
C ILE A 32 -3.68 -17.45 20.55
N ASP A 33 -4.92 -17.72 20.20
CA ASP A 33 -5.28 -17.99 18.81
C ASP A 33 -4.87 -16.82 17.89
N ARG A 34 -4.20 -17.14 16.80
CA ARG A 34 -3.72 -16.19 15.80
C ARG A 34 -4.86 -15.32 15.26
N ASP A 35 -6.05 -15.89 15.10
CA ASP A 35 -7.23 -15.17 14.62
C ASP A 35 -7.68 -14.07 15.58
N LEU A 36 -7.47 -14.24 16.88
CA LEU A 36 -7.75 -13.20 17.89
C LEU A 36 -6.76 -12.03 17.81
N ILE A 37 -5.55 -12.28 17.30
CA ILE A 37 -4.47 -11.29 17.20
C ILE A 37 -4.50 -10.58 15.84
N PHE A 38 -4.53 -11.33 14.74
CA PHE A 38 -4.40 -10.78 13.39
C PHE A 38 -5.70 -10.77 12.58
N GLY A 39 -6.72 -11.51 13.00
CA GLY A 39 -8.04 -11.47 12.39
C GLY A 39 -8.73 -10.10 12.58
N ASN A 40 -9.85 -9.92 11.95
CA ASN A 40 -10.63 -8.67 12.10
C ASN A 40 -11.07 -8.47 13.55
N PRO A 41 -10.94 -7.25 14.12
CA PRO A 41 -11.66 -6.92 15.34
C PRO A 41 -13.17 -6.93 15.11
N GLU A 42 -13.93 -7.25 16.13
CA GLU A 42 -15.39 -7.28 16.07
C GLU A 42 -15.98 -5.90 15.74
N ILE A 43 -15.41 -4.85 16.30
CA ILE A 43 -15.72 -3.44 16.04
C ILE A 43 -14.42 -2.64 16.15
N ALA A 44 -14.25 -1.66 15.27
CA ALA A 44 -13.11 -0.75 15.32
C ALA A 44 -13.46 0.61 14.70
N GLY A 45 -12.64 1.63 14.97
CA GLY A 45 -12.63 2.91 14.28
C GLY A 45 -13.98 3.65 14.34
N ALA A 46 -14.66 3.61 15.47
CA ALA A 46 -15.93 4.30 15.62
C ALA A 46 -15.76 5.82 15.60
N GLN A 47 -16.75 6.52 15.03
CA GLN A 47 -16.83 7.97 14.97
C GLN A 47 -18.27 8.43 15.23
N LEU A 48 -18.42 9.47 16.04
CA LEU A 48 -19.68 10.18 16.19
C LEU A 48 -19.94 11.03 14.94
N SER A 49 -21.20 11.11 14.51
CA SER A 49 -21.59 12.15 13.56
C SER A 49 -21.43 13.54 14.21
N PRO A 50 -21.12 14.60 13.44
CA PRO A 50 -20.98 15.95 13.98
C PRO A 50 -22.18 16.44 14.81
N ASP A 51 -23.38 16.01 14.47
CA ASP A 51 -24.64 16.33 15.19
C ASP A 51 -24.91 15.41 16.41
N GLY A 52 -24.08 14.37 16.62
CA GLY A 52 -24.22 13.42 17.71
C GLY A 52 -25.36 12.43 17.60
N GLN A 53 -26.06 12.35 16.47
CA GLN A 53 -27.17 11.41 16.29
C GLN A 53 -26.74 9.98 16.00
N TYR A 54 -25.62 9.82 15.28
CA TYR A 54 -25.16 8.54 14.80
C TYR A 54 -23.76 8.18 15.33
N LEU A 55 -23.54 6.88 15.47
CA LEU A 55 -22.24 6.26 15.64
C LEU A 55 -21.97 5.39 14.40
N ALA A 56 -21.00 5.76 13.58
CA ALA A 56 -20.46 4.92 12.51
C ALA A 56 -19.25 4.15 13.02
N PHE A 57 -18.99 2.96 12.48
CA PHE A 57 -17.86 2.11 12.87
C PHE A 57 -17.54 1.07 11.78
N LEU A 58 -16.35 0.50 11.86
CA LEU A 58 -15.92 -0.62 11.02
C LEU A 58 -16.22 -1.94 11.70
N LYS A 59 -16.85 -2.85 10.95
CA LYS A 59 -17.16 -4.21 11.37
C LYS A 59 -17.00 -5.16 10.20
N PRO A 60 -16.58 -6.44 10.40
CA PRO A 60 -16.51 -7.43 9.33
C PRO A 60 -17.87 -7.76 8.71
N TRP A 61 -17.93 -7.80 7.38
CA TRP A 61 -18.97 -8.37 6.58
C TRP A 61 -18.31 -9.26 5.53
N LYS A 62 -18.69 -10.55 5.48
CA LYS A 62 -18.00 -11.55 4.64
C LYS A 62 -16.46 -11.44 4.79
N ASP A 63 -16.00 -11.45 6.04
CA ASP A 63 -14.59 -11.37 6.43
C ASP A 63 -13.82 -10.10 6.05
N THR A 64 -14.51 -9.10 5.52
CA THR A 64 -13.93 -7.83 5.11
C THR A 64 -14.52 -6.69 5.93
N ARG A 65 -13.67 -5.78 6.45
CA ARG A 65 -14.13 -4.63 7.25
C ARG A 65 -14.89 -3.64 6.37
N ASN A 66 -16.12 -3.38 6.78
CA ASN A 66 -17.08 -2.49 6.14
C ASN A 66 -17.65 -1.47 7.13
N ILE A 67 -18.23 -0.40 6.62
CA ILE A 67 -18.83 0.65 7.42
C ILE A 67 -20.24 0.21 7.84
N TYR A 68 -20.50 0.34 9.14
CA TYR A 68 -21.81 0.21 9.75
C TYR A 68 -22.19 1.51 10.44
N VAL A 69 -23.48 1.72 10.66
CA VAL A 69 -24.03 2.86 11.39
C VAL A 69 -25.18 2.44 12.29
N LYS A 70 -25.27 3.08 13.46
CA LYS A 70 -26.44 3.00 14.37
C LYS A 70 -26.75 4.38 14.94
N ALA A 71 -27.97 4.59 15.45
CA ALA A 71 -28.19 5.74 16.31
C ALA A 71 -27.39 5.61 17.62
N VAL A 72 -26.91 6.71 18.18
CA VAL A 72 -26.03 6.67 19.37
C VAL A 72 -26.66 5.91 20.53
N GLY A 73 -27.96 6.11 20.79
CA GLY A 73 -28.69 5.43 21.88
C GLY A 73 -29.11 3.99 21.61
N GLU A 74 -28.93 3.47 20.39
CA GLU A 74 -29.34 2.10 20.04
C GLU A 74 -28.23 1.08 20.34
N PRO A 75 -28.59 -0.20 20.57
CA PRO A 75 -27.59 -1.27 20.72
C PRO A 75 -26.90 -1.57 19.38
N PHE A 76 -25.72 -2.21 19.42
CA PHE A 76 -24.98 -2.61 18.21
C PHE A 76 -25.74 -3.65 17.35
N SER A 77 -26.69 -4.37 17.91
CA SER A 77 -27.58 -5.29 17.16
C SER A 77 -28.51 -4.56 16.20
N ALA A 78 -28.78 -3.26 16.41
CA ALA A 78 -29.56 -2.42 15.51
C ALA A 78 -28.72 -1.77 14.38
N ALA A 79 -27.40 -2.00 14.38
CA ALA A 79 -26.52 -1.42 13.39
C ALA A 79 -26.82 -1.91 11.98
N ARG A 80 -26.77 -0.99 11.04
CA ARG A 80 -27.01 -1.25 9.60
C ARG A 80 -25.71 -1.23 8.84
N LEU A 81 -25.56 -2.17 7.89
CA LEU A 81 -24.45 -2.19 6.93
C LEU A 81 -24.61 -1.04 5.93
N LEU A 82 -23.57 -0.25 5.71
CA LEU A 82 -23.55 0.84 4.74
C LEU A 82 -22.71 0.54 3.50
N THR A 83 -21.74 -0.35 3.61
CA THR A 83 -20.87 -0.74 2.48
C THR A 83 -20.70 -2.24 2.45
N ALA A 84 -20.54 -2.84 1.27
CA ALA A 84 -20.46 -4.29 1.09
C ALA A 84 -19.23 -4.72 0.28
N GLU A 85 -18.06 -4.21 0.68
CA GLU A 85 -16.80 -4.63 0.09
C GLU A 85 -16.44 -6.05 0.54
N SER A 86 -16.14 -6.93 -0.42
CA SER A 86 -15.85 -8.35 -0.13
C SER A 86 -14.40 -8.77 -0.41
N LYS A 87 -13.61 -7.90 -1.04
CA LYS A 87 -12.20 -8.20 -1.39
C LYS A 87 -11.21 -7.52 -0.45
N ARG A 88 -11.27 -6.19 -0.33
CA ARG A 88 -10.36 -5.43 0.51
C ARG A 88 -11.10 -4.66 1.59
N PRO A 89 -10.54 -4.58 2.80
CA PRO A 89 -11.14 -3.82 3.88
C PRO A 89 -11.13 -2.32 3.53
N ILE A 90 -12.17 -1.61 3.95
CA ILE A 90 -12.17 -0.15 3.89
C ILE A 90 -11.11 0.36 4.88
N PRO A 91 -10.08 1.10 4.42
CA PRO A 91 -9.00 1.54 5.29
C PRO A 91 -9.40 2.67 6.24
N GLY A 92 -10.35 3.53 5.81
CA GLY A 92 -10.81 4.66 6.61
C GLY A 92 -12.03 5.35 6.01
N TYR A 93 -12.74 6.08 6.87
CA TYR A 93 -13.90 6.86 6.51
C TYR A 93 -14.00 8.10 7.42
N PHE A 94 -14.84 9.07 7.05
CA PHE A 94 -15.09 10.27 7.82
C PHE A 94 -16.46 10.87 7.48
N TRP A 95 -17.03 11.64 8.39
CA TRP A 95 -18.31 12.30 8.21
C TRP A 95 -18.18 13.59 7.41
N SER A 96 -19.19 13.90 6.57
CA SER A 96 -19.39 15.27 6.11
C SER A 96 -19.76 16.16 7.28
N ARG A 97 -19.49 17.47 7.17
CA ARG A 97 -19.71 18.44 8.26
C ARG A 97 -21.20 18.57 8.67
N ASP A 98 -22.13 18.26 7.78
CA ASP A 98 -23.58 18.31 8.02
C ASP A 98 -24.17 16.97 8.47
N SER A 99 -23.36 15.97 8.75
CA SER A 99 -23.77 14.61 9.16
C SER A 99 -24.59 13.81 8.14
N LYS A 100 -24.76 14.32 6.89
CA LYS A 100 -25.63 13.67 5.89
C LYS A 100 -24.92 12.63 5.04
N THR A 101 -23.60 12.62 5.06
CA THR A 101 -22.81 11.71 4.20
C THR A 101 -21.64 11.16 4.97
N ILE A 102 -21.39 9.87 4.78
CA ILE A 102 -20.11 9.26 5.15
C ILE A 102 -19.28 9.15 3.88
N LEU A 103 -18.08 9.75 3.93
CA LEU A 103 -17.08 9.67 2.90
C LEU A 103 -16.08 8.58 3.26
N TYR A 104 -15.65 7.77 2.29
CA TYR A 104 -14.64 6.76 2.53
C TYR A 104 -13.72 6.61 1.33
N VAL A 105 -12.55 6.03 1.56
CA VAL A 105 -11.55 5.83 0.52
C VAL A 105 -11.31 4.35 0.30
N LYS A 106 -10.98 3.96 -0.93
CA LYS A 106 -10.48 2.63 -1.27
C LYS A 106 -9.57 2.68 -2.49
N ASP A 107 -8.67 1.71 -2.56
CA ASP A 107 -7.77 1.44 -3.70
C ASP A 107 -8.17 0.15 -4.42
N ASN A 108 -7.44 -0.22 -5.47
CA ASN A 108 -7.61 -1.49 -6.16
C ASN A 108 -6.44 -2.43 -5.84
N ASP A 109 -6.74 -3.54 -5.15
CA ASP A 109 -5.80 -4.62 -4.87
C ASP A 109 -4.42 -4.17 -4.32
N GLY A 110 -4.38 -3.00 -3.64
CA GLY A 110 -3.18 -2.47 -3.01
C GLY A 110 -2.34 -1.52 -3.86
N ASP A 111 -2.87 -0.99 -4.97
CA ASP A 111 -2.18 -0.06 -5.87
C ASP A 111 -2.03 1.37 -5.34
N GLU A 112 -2.60 1.67 -4.17
CA GLU A 112 -2.64 2.97 -3.51
C GLU A 112 -3.25 4.13 -4.33
N ASN A 113 -3.92 3.85 -5.43
CA ASN A 113 -4.71 4.83 -6.16
C ASN A 113 -6.08 4.99 -5.50
N PHE A 114 -6.08 5.62 -4.32
CA PHE A 114 -7.28 5.82 -3.53
C PHE A 114 -8.25 6.77 -4.20
N ASN A 115 -9.51 6.33 -4.34
CA ASN A 115 -10.65 7.14 -4.77
C ASN A 115 -11.60 7.40 -3.60
N VAL A 116 -12.39 8.47 -3.69
CA VAL A 116 -13.35 8.87 -2.66
C VAL A 116 -14.75 8.45 -3.06
N TYR A 117 -15.40 7.79 -2.13
CA TYR A 117 -16.78 7.31 -2.23
C TYR A 117 -17.64 7.99 -1.18
N ALA A 118 -18.94 8.06 -1.44
CA ALA A 118 -19.94 8.62 -0.53
C ALA A 118 -21.11 7.67 -0.33
N VAL A 119 -21.58 7.54 0.91
CA VAL A 119 -22.79 6.80 1.25
C VAL A 119 -23.65 7.63 2.20
N ASP A 120 -24.96 7.63 1.99
CA ASP A 120 -25.92 8.25 2.89
C ASP A 120 -26.16 7.33 4.09
N PRO A 121 -25.89 7.76 5.33
CA PRO A 121 -26.10 6.95 6.54
C PRO A 121 -27.56 6.61 6.79
N SER A 122 -28.52 7.31 6.20
CA SER A 122 -29.95 7.05 6.33
C SER A 122 -30.50 6.11 5.24
N ALA A 123 -29.76 5.94 4.15
CA ALA A 123 -30.20 5.14 2.99
C ALA A 123 -30.44 3.68 3.35
N LYS A 124 -31.41 3.06 2.63
CA LYS A 124 -31.73 1.65 2.75
C LYS A 124 -31.23 0.90 1.52
N PRO A 125 -30.85 -0.38 1.65
CA PRO A 125 -30.55 -1.22 0.51
C PRO A 125 -31.75 -1.32 -0.46
N ALA A 126 -31.46 -1.38 -1.74
CA ALA A 126 -32.46 -1.79 -2.74
C ALA A 126 -32.82 -3.26 -2.55
N ALA A 127 -33.93 -3.70 -3.13
CA ALA A 127 -34.38 -5.10 -3.05
C ALA A 127 -33.28 -6.02 -3.59
N GLY A 128 -32.83 -6.97 -2.76
CA GLY A 128 -31.78 -7.94 -3.10
C GLY A 128 -30.35 -7.44 -2.94
N ALA A 129 -30.14 -6.19 -2.51
CA ALA A 129 -28.81 -5.65 -2.19
C ALA A 129 -28.49 -5.79 -0.70
N ASP A 130 -27.23 -6.10 -0.36
CA ASP A 130 -26.76 -6.23 1.03
C ASP A 130 -26.60 -4.85 1.71
N ALA A 131 -26.23 -3.82 0.94
CA ALA A 131 -25.99 -2.47 1.42
C ALA A 131 -26.62 -1.39 0.52
N PRO A 132 -26.85 -0.16 1.01
CA PRO A 132 -27.28 0.94 0.16
C PRO A 132 -26.25 1.28 -0.91
N PRO A 133 -26.66 1.95 -2.02
CA PRO A 133 -25.74 2.31 -3.08
C PRO A 133 -24.73 3.36 -2.59
N SER A 134 -23.45 3.09 -2.82
CA SER A 134 -22.37 4.07 -2.66
C SER A 134 -22.11 4.77 -3.99
N ARG A 135 -21.81 6.06 -3.93
CA ARG A 135 -21.44 6.86 -5.10
C ARG A 135 -19.93 7.01 -5.16
N ASP A 136 -19.34 6.70 -6.29
CA ASP A 136 -17.94 7.08 -6.58
C ASP A 136 -17.91 8.56 -6.96
N LEU A 137 -17.32 9.39 -6.09
CA LEU A 137 -17.26 10.84 -6.30
C LEU A 137 -16.12 11.25 -7.25
N THR A 138 -15.11 10.41 -7.39
CA THR A 138 -13.93 10.72 -8.19
C THR A 138 -13.90 9.97 -9.51
N GLY A 139 -14.31 8.70 -9.54
CA GLY A 139 -14.57 7.93 -10.75
C GLY A 139 -13.38 7.74 -11.69
N LEU A 140 -12.14 7.81 -11.18
CA LEU A 140 -10.94 7.88 -11.99
C LEU A 140 -10.00 6.72 -11.72
N LYS A 141 -9.87 5.81 -12.70
CA LYS A 141 -8.95 4.68 -12.59
C LYS A 141 -7.49 5.14 -12.65
N GLY A 142 -6.65 4.59 -11.75
CA GLY A 142 -5.23 4.90 -11.69
C GLY A 142 -4.94 6.36 -11.31
N VAL A 143 -5.87 7.02 -10.64
CA VAL A 143 -5.74 8.36 -10.08
C VAL A 143 -5.78 8.26 -8.57
N ARG A 144 -4.87 8.95 -7.92
CA ARG A 144 -4.81 9.08 -6.47
C ARG A 144 -5.50 10.38 -6.05
N VAL A 145 -6.37 10.28 -5.06
CA VAL A 145 -7.03 11.44 -4.46
C VAL A 145 -6.34 11.77 -3.14
N ILE A 146 -6.14 13.05 -2.89
CA ILE A 146 -5.76 13.62 -1.58
C ILE A 146 -6.91 14.51 -1.12
N LEU A 147 -7.37 14.33 0.12
CA LEU A 147 -8.28 15.26 0.75
C LEU A 147 -7.47 16.33 1.48
N TYR A 148 -7.69 17.59 1.14
CA TYR A 148 -7.03 18.73 1.79
C TYR A 148 -7.89 19.35 2.88
N GLU A 149 -9.20 19.55 2.64
CA GLU A 149 -10.05 20.28 3.58
C GLU A 149 -11.54 19.92 3.41
N LEU A 150 -12.27 19.90 4.53
CA LEU A 150 -13.73 19.89 4.62
C LEU A 150 -14.19 21.18 5.33
N PRO A 151 -14.52 22.24 4.61
CA PRO A 151 -14.76 23.52 5.21
C PRO A 151 -16.03 23.54 6.07
N LYS A 152 -15.96 24.11 7.27
CA LYS A 152 -17.11 24.25 8.18
C LYS A 152 -18.21 25.15 7.60
N THR A 153 -17.81 26.12 6.76
CA THR A 153 -18.71 27.10 6.16
C THR A 153 -19.47 26.63 4.93
N ASP A 154 -19.04 25.51 4.31
CA ASP A 154 -19.70 24.91 3.13
C ASP A 154 -19.67 23.37 3.27
N PRO A 155 -20.63 22.81 4.01
CA PRO A 155 -20.63 21.38 4.36
C PRO A 155 -20.76 20.41 3.17
N ASP A 156 -21.24 20.90 2.01
CA ASP A 156 -21.36 20.13 0.76
C ASP A 156 -20.08 20.16 -0.09
N THR A 157 -18.99 20.74 0.46
CA THR A 157 -17.72 20.89 -0.27
C THR A 157 -16.62 20.05 0.35
N ALA A 158 -15.79 19.47 -0.50
CA ALA A 158 -14.46 18.95 -0.16
C ALA A 158 -13.42 19.57 -1.10
N TYR A 159 -12.29 20.03 -0.58
CA TYR A 159 -11.15 20.40 -1.39
C TYR A 159 -10.23 19.19 -1.54
N ILE A 160 -10.01 18.77 -2.78
CA ILE A 160 -9.26 17.55 -3.10
C ILE A 160 -8.14 17.81 -4.10
N GLY A 161 -7.13 16.96 -4.05
CA GLY A 161 -6.10 16.87 -5.08
C GLY A 161 -6.32 15.66 -5.95
N LEU A 162 -6.17 15.81 -7.26
CA LEU A 162 -6.20 14.71 -8.23
C LEU A 162 -4.92 14.72 -9.07
N ASN A 163 -4.27 13.57 -9.20
CA ASN A 163 -3.11 13.40 -10.09
C ASN A 163 -3.51 12.80 -11.44
N ASP A 164 -4.66 13.23 -11.96
CA ASP A 164 -5.23 12.77 -13.22
C ASP A 164 -4.46 13.30 -14.44
N ARG A 165 -4.04 14.56 -14.41
CA ARG A 165 -3.25 15.21 -15.46
C ARG A 165 -1.78 14.79 -15.41
N ASP A 166 -1.21 14.75 -14.22
CA ASP A 166 0.20 14.44 -13.97
C ASP A 166 0.30 13.49 -12.76
N LYS A 167 0.91 12.31 -12.94
CA LYS A 167 0.98 11.29 -11.87
C LYS A 167 1.85 11.69 -10.68
N ALA A 168 2.75 12.66 -10.87
CA ALA A 168 3.59 13.20 -9.79
C ALA A 168 2.90 14.29 -8.97
N TRP A 169 2.00 15.07 -9.57
CA TRP A 169 1.46 16.28 -8.98
C TRP A 169 -0.07 16.32 -9.00
N HIS A 170 -0.64 16.68 -7.86
CA HIS A 170 -2.09 16.75 -7.68
C HIS A 170 -2.58 18.16 -7.99
N ASP A 171 -3.46 18.29 -8.97
CA ASP A 171 -4.20 19.53 -9.23
C ASP A 171 -5.26 19.73 -8.17
N LEU A 172 -5.53 20.97 -7.76
CA LEU A 172 -6.52 21.30 -6.73
C LEU A 172 -7.90 21.45 -7.31
N TYR A 173 -8.85 20.71 -6.77
CA TYR A 173 -10.27 20.75 -7.14
C TYR A 173 -11.17 21.08 -5.95
N LYS A 174 -12.27 21.76 -6.23
CA LYS A 174 -13.46 21.81 -5.38
C LYS A 174 -14.38 20.67 -5.81
N LEU A 175 -14.68 19.74 -4.92
CA LEU A 175 -15.60 18.64 -5.10
C LEU A 175 -16.90 18.95 -4.36
N LYS A 176 -18.04 18.86 -5.04
CA LYS A 176 -19.35 18.93 -4.44
C LYS A 176 -19.78 17.53 -3.98
N ILE A 177 -19.92 17.34 -2.68
CA ILE A 177 -20.17 16.02 -2.07
C ILE A 177 -21.51 15.45 -2.54
N SER A 178 -22.55 16.27 -2.61
CA SER A 178 -23.91 15.85 -2.98
C SER A 178 -24.04 15.35 -4.43
N THR A 179 -23.23 15.86 -5.36
CA THR A 179 -23.33 15.55 -6.79
C THR A 179 -22.13 14.83 -7.39
N GLY A 180 -20.94 14.95 -6.78
CA GLY A 180 -19.67 14.50 -7.34
C GLY A 180 -19.10 15.45 -8.40
N GLU A 181 -19.70 16.65 -8.59
CA GLU A 181 -19.18 17.66 -9.50
C GLU A 181 -17.83 18.18 -9.02
N LYS A 182 -16.86 18.21 -9.94
CA LYS A 182 -15.49 18.65 -9.69
C LYS A 182 -15.20 19.94 -10.47
N THR A 183 -14.81 20.99 -9.77
CA THR A 183 -14.37 22.25 -10.37
C THR A 183 -12.87 22.38 -10.14
N LEU A 184 -12.08 22.47 -11.22
CA LEU A 184 -10.65 22.73 -11.13
C LEU A 184 -10.42 24.15 -10.59
N LEU A 185 -9.72 24.26 -9.47
CA LEU A 185 -9.33 25.53 -8.88
C LEU A 185 -7.93 25.95 -9.31
N ARG A 186 -6.99 25.00 -9.28
CA ARG A 186 -5.60 25.28 -9.68
C ARG A 186 -4.95 24.04 -10.31
N LYS A 187 -4.27 24.26 -11.44
CA LYS A 187 -3.30 23.31 -11.97
C LYS A 187 -2.02 23.38 -11.14
N ASN A 188 -1.50 22.26 -10.76
CA ASN A 188 -0.24 22.16 -10.04
C ASN A 188 0.93 22.09 -11.02
N THR A 189 1.44 23.23 -11.42
CA THR A 189 2.65 23.39 -12.23
C THR A 189 3.85 23.84 -11.39
N ASP A 190 3.63 24.07 -10.09
CA ASP A 190 4.57 24.69 -9.17
C ASP A 190 5.11 23.73 -8.11
N ARG A 191 4.86 22.41 -8.27
CA ARG A 191 5.32 21.35 -7.34
C ARG A 191 4.73 21.48 -5.93
N ILE A 192 3.47 21.91 -5.84
CA ILE A 192 2.76 22.06 -4.57
C ILE A 192 2.47 20.67 -4.00
N VAL A 193 2.81 20.49 -2.73
CA VAL A 193 2.59 19.26 -1.97
C VAL A 193 1.45 19.37 -0.96
N GLY A 194 1.02 20.59 -0.63
CA GLY A 194 -0.07 20.85 0.31
C GLY A 194 -0.70 22.21 0.11
N TRP A 195 -1.98 22.32 0.43
CA TRP A 195 -2.77 23.54 0.41
C TRP A 195 -3.36 23.79 1.79
N SER A 196 -3.31 25.04 2.28
CA SER A 196 -3.84 25.40 3.59
C SER A 196 -4.94 26.41 3.46
N PHE A 197 -6.06 26.11 4.09
CA PHE A 197 -7.27 26.90 4.12
C PHE A 197 -7.43 27.55 5.50
N ASP A 198 -8.01 28.76 5.55
CA ASP A 198 -8.37 29.35 6.84
C ASP A 198 -9.70 28.77 7.36
N VAL A 199 -10.06 29.12 8.58
CA VAL A 199 -11.28 28.63 9.24
C VAL A 199 -12.58 29.01 8.51
N LYS A 200 -12.51 29.92 7.53
CA LYS A 200 -13.63 30.27 6.64
C LYS A 200 -13.61 29.48 5.32
N GLY A 201 -12.68 28.54 5.18
CA GLY A 201 -12.51 27.71 3.98
C GLY A 201 -11.88 28.46 2.79
N GLN A 202 -11.19 29.58 3.05
CA GLN A 202 -10.47 30.32 2.01
C GLN A 202 -9.06 29.77 1.85
N LEU A 203 -8.65 29.53 0.61
CA LEU A 203 -7.29 29.10 0.29
C LEU A 203 -6.29 30.24 0.58
N ARG A 204 -5.35 30.00 1.50
CA ARG A 204 -4.44 31.04 1.98
C ARG A 204 -2.97 30.73 1.72
N LEU A 205 -2.56 29.46 1.90
CA LEU A 205 -1.17 29.08 1.76
C LEU A 205 -1.04 27.80 0.93
N ALA A 206 0.18 27.63 0.42
CA ALA A 206 0.62 26.40 -0.24
C ALA A 206 2.00 25.99 0.28
N ALA A 207 2.26 24.71 0.37
CA ALA A 207 3.57 24.16 0.63
C ALA A 207 4.15 23.59 -0.67
N ARG A 208 5.39 23.91 -0.98
CA ARG A 208 6.10 23.46 -2.18
C ARG A 208 7.46 22.85 -1.82
N ASN A 209 7.83 21.78 -2.53
CA ASN A 209 9.21 21.30 -2.50
C ASN A 209 9.99 21.92 -3.65
N ALA A 210 11.02 22.70 -3.30
CA ALA A 210 11.93 23.32 -4.26
C ALA A 210 12.88 22.28 -4.89
N ASP A 211 13.60 22.64 -5.95
CA ASP A 211 14.52 21.73 -6.67
C ASP A 211 15.68 21.21 -5.81
N ASN A 212 16.10 22.00 -4.82
CA ASN A 212 17.12 21.60 -3.85
C ASN A 212 16.59 20.72 -2.71
N GLY A 213 15.26 20.49 -2.66
CA GLY A 213 14.59 19.72 -1.62
C GLY A 213 14.08 20.53 -0.43
N ASP A 214 14.31 21.85 -0.41
CA ASP A 214 13.78 22.72 0.62
C ASP A 214 12.25 22.77 0.57
N THR A 215 11.62 22.88 1.74
CA THR A 215 10.20 23.15 1.84
C THR A 215 9.98 24.67 1.86
N GLU A 216 9.15 25.18 0.97
CA GLU A 216 8.76 26.58 0.90
C GLU A 216 7.28 26.73 1.23
N ILE A 217 6.95 27.68 2.12
CA ILE A 217 5.57 28.09 2.39
C ILE A 217 5.29 29.35 1.54
N LEU A 218 4.26 29.25 0.74
CA LEU A 218 3.87 30.26 -0.23
C LEU A 218 2.53 30.86 0.17
N ARG A 219 2.42 32.19 0.17
CA ARG A 219 1.11 32.86 0.27
C ARG A 219 0.42 32.84 -1.08
N VAL A 220 -0.86 32.55 -1.07
CA VAL A 220 -1.72 32.51 -2.26
C VAL A 220 -2.35 33.87 -2.43
N ASP A 221 -1.88 34.65 -3.42
CA ASP A 221 -2.38 35.99 -3.78
C ASP A 221 -3.07 35.93 -5.16
N ALA A 222 -4.37 35.63 -5.20
CA ALA A 222 -5.11 35.35 -6.43
C ALA A 222 -4.38 34.32 -7.31
N ASP A 223 -3.82 34.72 -8.43
CA ASP A 223 -3.10 33.83 -9.34
C ASP A 223 -1.58 33.68 -9.03
N LYS A 224 -1.07 34.46 -8.08
CA LYS A 224 0.35 34.46 -7.72
C LYS A 224 0.62 33.69 -6.43
N LEU A 225 1.71 32.93 -6.45
CA LEU A 225 2.28 32.29 -5.26
C LEU A 225 3.51 33.08 -4.81
N THR A 226 3.46 33.60 -3.59
CA THR A 226 4.55 34.42 -3.02
C THR A 226 5.23 33.66 -1.89
N LYS A 227 6.52 33.34 -2.02
CA LYS A 227 7.28 32.69 -0.95
C LYS A 227 7.39 33.63 0.25
N ILE A 228 6.96 33.12 1.42
CA ILE A 228 6.98 33.87 2.69
C ILE A 228 7.87 33.21 3.74
N TYR A 229 8.11 31.89 3.64
CA TYR A 229 8.93 31.15 4.59
C TYR A 229 9.60 29.95 3.90
N SER A 230 10.71 29.46 4.45
CA SER A 230 11.33 28.21 3.96
C SER A 230 12.17 27.53 5.03
N CYS A 231 12.22 26.21 4.93
CA CYS A 231 13.07 25.33 5.70
C CYS A 231 13.94 24.52 4.73
N THR A 232 15.18 24.22 5.13
CA THR A 232 16.05 23.35 4.35
C THR A 232 15.52 21.91 4.31
N VAL A 233 16.01 21.09 3.38
CA VAL A 233 15.65 19.66 3.28
C VAL A 233 15.94 18.85 4.56
N PHE A 234 16.72 19.40 5.48
CA PHE A 234 17.03 18.80 6.78
C PHE A 234 16.18 19.34 7.93
N GLU A 235 15.35 20.32 7.67
CA GLU A 235 14.46 20.94 8.63
C GLU A 235 13.00 20.62 8.32
N ALA A 236 12.14 20.72 9.32
CA ALA A 236 10.70 20.58 9.19
C ALA A 236 10.03 21.95 9.24
N CYS A 237 9.04 22.19 8.38
CA CYS A 237 8.04 23.22 8.51
C CYS A 237 6.74 22.81 7.82
N GLY A 238 5.66 22.77 8.60
CA GLY A 238 4.34 22.37 8.17
C GLY A 238 3.26 23.23 8.81
N THR A 239 2.37 23.82 8.01
CA THR A 239 1.23 24.61 8.51
C THR A 239 0.17 23.68 9.07
N LEU A 240 -0.44 24.06 10.21
CA LEU A 240 -1.49 23.29 10.89
C LEU A 240 -2.85 23.99 10.69
N GLN A 241 -3.17 24.98 11.49
CA GLN A 241 -4.47 25.67 11.48
C GLN A 241 -4.29 27.16 11.66
N PHE A 242 -5.12 27.94 10.95
CA PHE A 242 -5.19 29.39 11.14
C PHE A 242 -5.84 29.74 12.48
N LEU A 243 -5.41 30.87 13.07
CA LEU A 243 -6.15 31.51 14.15
C LEU A 243 -7.58 31.79 13.72
N PRO A 244 -8.55 31.86 14.65
CA PRO A 244 -9.97 32.15 14.33
C PRO A 244 -10.18 33.45 13.55
N ASP A 245 -9.33 34.45 13.77
CA ASP A 245 -9.37 35.73 13.04
C ASP A 245 -8.70 35.68 11.65
N GLY A 246 -8.02 34.55 11.33
CA GLY A 246 -7.30 34.34 10.07
C GLY A 246 -6.02 35.17 9.91
N SER A 247 -5.54 35.84 10.96
CA SER A 247 -4.36 36.71 10.91
C SER A 247 -3.05 35.96 10.79
N ARG A 248 -2.92 34.82 11.49
CA ARG A 248 -1.71 34.00 11.57
C ARG A 248 -2.08 32.51 11.49
N VAL A 249 -1.09 31.68 11.24
CA VAL A 249 -1.25 30.22 11.16
C VAL A 249 -0.30 29.53 12.14
N TYR A 250 -0.84 28.56 12.89
CA TYR A 250 0.00 27.62 13.64
C TYR A 250 0.82 26.78 12.67
N MET A 251 2.10 26.60 12.97
CA MET A 251 3.05 25.89 12.14
C MET A 251 4.01 25.12 13.05
N GLU A 252 4.31 23.90 12.71
CA GLU A 252 5.43 23.16 13.28
C GLU A 252 6.73 23.58 12.59
N SER A 253 7.80 23.82 13.34
CA SER A 253 9.10 24.14 12.75
C SER A 253 10.25 23.83 13.70
N ASN A 254 11.37 23.37 13.12
CA ASN A 254 12.66 23.30 13.79
C ASN A 254 13.74 24.11 13.05
N LYS A 255 13.32 25.12 12.29
CA LYS A 255 14.28 25.99 11.59
C LYS A 255 15.29 26.55 12.58
N GLU A 256 16.59 26.33 12.30
CA GLU A 256 17.72 26.73 13.14
C GLU A 256 17.69 26.14 14.57
N ALA A 257 16.84 25.12 14.80
CA ALA A 257 16.69 24.44 16.09
C ALA A 257 16.89 22.93 15.98
N ASN A 258 17.01 22.25 17.12
CA ASN A 258 17.06 20.78 17.17
C ASN A 258 15.66 20.17 17.18
N LEU A 259 14.81 20.66 18.08
CA LEU A 259 13.47 20.12 18.27
C LEU A 259 12.44 20.85 17.41
N ILE A 260 11.51 20.12 16.86
CA ILE A 260 10.30 20.70 16.26
C ILE A 260 9.49 21.36 17.38
N SER A 261 9.08 22.59 17.15
CA SER A 261 8.31 23.41 18.08
C SER A 261 7.04 23.94 17.37
N LEU A 262 6.05 24.31 18.14
CA LEU A 262 4.87 25.00 17.66
C LEU A 262 5.16 26.50 17.58
N VAL A 263 4.96 27.08 16.42
CA VAL A 263 5.14 28.51 16.16
C VAL A 263 3.90 29.11 15.50
N LEU A 264 3.74 30.43 15.59
CA LEU A 264 2.76 31.18 14.80
C LEU A 264 3.48 31.88 13.65
N LEU A 265 3.13 31.58 12.42
CA LEU A 265 3.60 32.24 11.22
C LEU A 265 2.63 33.37 10.84
N ASP A 266 3.15 34.56 10.62
CA ASP A 266 2.43 35.69 10.02
C ASP A 266 2.54 35.60 8.48
N PRO A 267 1.46 35.34 7.74
CA PRO A 267 1.51 35.26 6.29
C PRO A 267 1.81 36.54 5.57
N ALA A 268 1.61 37.71 6.22
CA ALA A 268 1.88 39.01 5.62
C ALA A 268 3.38 39.34 5.64
N THR A 269 4.11 38.94 6.71
CA THR A 269 5.50 39.33 6.92
C THR A 269 6.48 38.13 6.81
N GLY A 270 6.00 36.89 6.89
CA GLY A 270 6.80 35.68 6.96
C GLY A 270 7.53 35.49 8.31
N LYS A 271 7.23 36.31 9.32
CA LYS A 271 7.82 36.19 10.65
C LYS A 271 7.13 35.08 11.45
N THR A 272 7.91 34.43 12.28
CA THR A 272 7.43 33.43 13.24
C THR A 272 7.56 33.92 14.68
N GLU A 273 6.62 33.48 15.51
CA GLU A 273 6.64 33.67 16.96
C GLU A 273 6.56 32.29 17.63
N MET A 274 7.42 32.03 18.61
CA MET A 274 7.40 30.76 19.37
C MET A 274 6.14 30.69 20.21
N VAL A 275 5.38 29.61 20.05
CA VAL A 275 4.24 29.28 20.92
C VAL A 275 4.69 28.35 22.00
N GLU A 276 5.28 27.22 21.63
CA GLU A 276 5.65 26.16 22.57
C GLU A 276 6.70 25.21 21.98
N SER A 277 7.53 24.67 22.85
CA SER A 277 8.42 23.55 22.61
C SER A 277 8.23 22.54 23.74
N ASP A 278 8.78 21.31 23.61
CA ASP A 278 8.71 20.34 24.69
C ASP A 278 9.19 20.95 26.01
N PRO A 279 8.32 21.03 27.04
CA PRO A 279 8.72 21.60 28.35
C PRO A 279 9.90 20.89 29.01
N LEU A 280 10.20 19.64 28.61
CA LEU A 280 11.33 18.87 29.11
C LEU A 280 12.57 18.99 28.19
N GLY A 281 12.44 19.61 27.01
CA GLY A 281 13.52 19.81 26.06
C GLY A 281 14.12 18.53 25.47
N LYS A 282 13.33 17.45 25.36
CA LYS A 282 13.80 16.11 24.96
C LYS A 282 13.35 15.66 23.60
N VAL A 283 12.11 15.99 23.22
CA VAL A 283 11.43 15.40 22.07
C VAL A 283 10.76 16.47 21.20
N ASP A 284 10.47 16.12 19.97
CA ASP A 284 9.78 16.97 19.03
C ASP A 284 8.33 17.24 19.45
N PHE A 285 7.78 18.35 19.01
CA PHE A 285 6.36 18.61 19.03
C PHE A 285 5.62 17.47 18.32
N GLY A 286 4.66 16.83 19.02
CA GLY A 286 3.94 15.68 18.50
C GLY A 286 2.64 16.04 17.76
N GLY A 287 2.04 17.20 18.12
CA GLY A 287 0.83 17.68 17.48
C GLY A 287 0.00 18.58 18.41
N ALA A 288 -1.11 19.07 17.84
CA ALA A 288 -2.07 19.95 18.50
C ALA A 288 -3.52 19.58 18.19
N LEU A 289 -4.40 19.80 19.15
CA LEU A 289 -5.83 19.70 18.99
C LEU A 289 -6.44 21.10 19.02
N PHE A 290 -7.35 21.36 18.08
CA PHE A 290 -8.10 22.61 18.01
C PHE A 290 -9.57 22.36 18.28
N SER A 291 -10.25 23.34 18.90
CA SER A 291 -11.69 23.24 19.15
C SER A 291 -12.48 23.22 17.87
N GLU A 292 -13.43 22.31 17.75
CA GLU A 292 -14.39 22.30 16.63
C GLU A 292 -15.32 23.52 16.66
N LYS A 293 -15.55 24.06 17.86
CA LYS A 293 -16.49 25.16 18.10
C LYS A 293 -15.85 26.53 17.98
N THR A 294 -14.61 26.71 18.46
CA THR A 294 -13.97 28.05 18.55
C THR A 294 -12.76 28.17 17.65
N ASP A 295 -12.28 27.08 17.04
CA ASP A 295 -11.05 27.00 16.25
C ASP A 295 -9.77 27.36 17.03
N GLU A 296 -9.86 27.49 18.37
CA GLU A 296 -8.71 27.79 19.22
C GLU A 296 -7.93 26.54 19.60
N LEU A 297 -6.64 26.72 19.89
CA LEU A 297 -5.76 25.67 20.37
C LEU A 297 -6.21 25.18 21.75
N VAL A 298 -6.51 23.89 21.85
CA VAL A 298 -7.00 23.23 23.08
C VAL A 298 -5.92 22.45 23.79
N GLU A 299 -5.11 21.72 23.03
CA GLU A 299 -4.17 20.73 23.56
C GLU A 299 -2.97 20.64 22.65
N THR A 300 -1.80 20.36 23.25
CA THR A 300 -0.58 19.94 22.57
C THR A 300 -0.07 18.66 23.20
N TRP A 301 0.65 17.83 22.43
CA TRP A 301 1.28 16.63 22.97
C TRP A 301 2.71 16.44 22.47
N TYR A 302 3.43 15.67 23.27
CA TYR A 302 4.83 15.28 23.03
C TYR A 302 5.00 13.82 23.38
N THR A 303 5.76 13.06 22.55
CA THR A 303 5.99 11.64 22.77
C THR A 303 7.45 11.37 23.13
N ASP A 304 7.70 11.14 24.41
CA ASP A 304 8.98 10.60 24.92
C ASP A 304 8.87 9.06 25.01
N ALA A 305 9.03 8.47 26.16
CA ALA A 305 8.71 7.06 26.42
C ALA A 305 7.20 6.78 26.32
N ARG A 306 6.37 7.76 26.64
CA ARG A 306 4.91 7.77 26.52
C ARG A 306 4.46 9.16 26.08
N VAL A 307 3.25 9.25 25.54
CA VAL A 307 2.60 10.52 25.20
C VAL A 307 2.37 11.34 26.46
N LYS A 308 2.65 12.63 26.39
CA LYS A 308 2.32 13.66 27.41
C LYS A 308 1.53 14.76 26.75
N THR A 309 0.37 15.09 27.32
CA THR A 309 -0.55 16.12 26.86
C THR A 309 -0.47 17.36 27.73
N TYR A 310 -0.62 18.54 27.11
CA TYR A 310 -0.62 19.85 27.76
C TYR A 310 -1.83 20.65 27.29
N PHE A 311 -2.79 20.87 28.19
CA PHE A 311 -4.04 21.53 27.87
C PHE A 311 -3.91 23.06 27.92
N LYS A 312 -4.50 23.74 26.95
CA LYS A 312 -4.57 25.18 26.84
C LYS A 312 -5.96 25.70 27.28
N GLU A 313 -6.99 24.85 27.14
CA GLU A 313 -8.33 25.12 27.58
C GLU A 313 -8.62 24.36 28.88
N LYS A 314 -9.02 25.12 29.94
CA LYS A 314 -9.13 24.57 31.32
C LYS A 314 -10.20 23.49 31.46
N ALA A 315 -11.33 23.65 30.77
CA ALA A 315 -12.42 22.68 30.91
C ALA A 315 -12.05 21.35 30.20
N PHE A 316 -11.37 21.40 29.06
CA PHE A 316 -10.84 20.21 28.42
C PHE A 316 -9.84 19.48 29.32
N GLY A 317 -8.89 20.25 29.90
CA GLY A 317 -7.93 19.67 30.84
C GLY A 317 -8.55 19.07 32.08
N ALA A 318 -9.63 19.64 32.60
CA ALA A 318 -10.37 19.10 33.77
C ALA A 318 -11.09 17.80 33.40
N ASP A 319 -11.71 17.75 32.21
CA ASP A 319 -12.38 16.54 31.70
C ASP A 319 -11.36 15.41 31.44
N ASP A 320 -10.22 15.75 30.81
CA ASP A 320 -9.15 14.77 30.57
C ASP A 320 -8.60 14.23 31.90
N HIS A 321 -8.28 15.11 32.83
CA HIS A 321 -7.79 14.70 34.14
C HIS A 321 -8.78 13.74 34.84
N TRP A 322 -10.09 14.04 34.76
CA TRP A 322 -11.13 13.16 35.32
C TRP A 322 -11.12 11.79 34.63
N LEU A 323 -10.97 11.75 33.30
CA LEU A 323 -10.88 10.51 32.50
C LEU A 323 -9.61 9.71 32.87
N GLN A 324 -8.44 10.34 32.93
CA GLN A 324 -7.19 9.67 33.29
C GLN A 324 -7.22 9.08 34.70
N GLU A 325 -7.87 9.77 35.70
CA GLU A 325 -8.08 9.24 37.05
C GLU A 325 -9.06 8.07 37.06
N HIS A 326 -10.03 8.03 36.16
CA HIS A 326 -10.98 6.92 36.02
C HIS A 326 -10.32 5.64 35.48
N PHE A 327 -9.36 5.79 34.54
CA PHE A 327 -8.66 4.69 33.87
C PHE A 327 -7.18 4.61 34.25
N LYS A 328 -6.91 4.47 35.56
CA LYS A 328 -5.51 4.41 36.04
C LYS A 328 -4.69 3.34 35.34
N GLY A 329 -3.56 3.74 34.74
CA GLY A 329 -2.63 2.87 34.06
C GLY A 329 -2.89 2.72 32.55
N GLU A 330 -4.03 3.20 32.05
CA GLU A 330 -4.35 3.29 30.63
C GLU A 330 -4.16 4.74 30.14
N PHE A 331 -3.91 4.93 28.87
CA PHE A 331 -3.93 6.23 28.22
C PHE A 331 -5.30 6.44 27.60
N VAL A 332 -5.98 7.52 27.99
CA VAL A 332 -7.29 7.87 27.42
C VAL A 332 -7.10 8.92 26.34
N SER A 333 -7.66 8.67 25.18
CA SER A 333 -7.65 9.60 24.07
C SER A 333 -9.05 9.92 23.59
N VAL A 334 -9.30 11.17 23.17
CA VAL A 334 -10.53 11.59 22.50
C VAL A 334 -10.41 11.24 21.01
N VAL A 335 -11.10 10.19 20.56
CA VAL A 335 -11.00 9.68 19.17
C VAL A 335 -12.06 10.29 18.25
N SER A 336 -13.15 10.84 18.79
CA SER A 336 -14.17 11.55 18.03
C SER A 336 -14.98 12.44 18.98
N ARG A 337 -15.59 13.49 18.44
CA ARG A 337 -16.43 14.41 19.22
C ARG A 337 -17.53 15.02 18.36
N THR A 338 -18.62 15.46 19.01
CA THR A 338 -19.67 16.24 18.33
C THR A 338 -19.18 17.65 17.99
N ALA A 339 -19.79 18.30 17.01
CA ALA A 339 -19.44 19.67 16.61
C ALA A 339 -19.63 20.71 17.73
N ASP A 340 -20.56 20.48 18.67
CA ASP A 340 -20.76 21.31 19.86
C ASP A 340 -19.86 20.92 21.04
N GLU A 341 -19.03 19.87 20.87
CA GLU A 341 -18.06 19.34 21.84
C GLU A 341 -18.64 18.90 23.19
N LYS A 342 -19.95 18.69 23.28
CA LYS A 342 -20.57 18.21 24.53
C LYS A 342 -20.40 16.71 24.75
N THR A 343 -20.25 15.96 23.67
CA THR A 343 -20.12 14.51 23.70
C THR A 343 -18.81 14.09 23.03
N TRP A 344 -18.01 13.33 23.74
CA TRP A 344 -16.78 12.74 23.23
C TRP A 344 -16.91 11.23 23.10
N LEU A 345 -16.30 10.68 22.10
CA LEU A 345 -15.98 9.27 22.02
C LEU A 345 -14.55 9.13 22.50
N VAL A 346 -14.34 8.43 23.59
CA VAL A 346 -13.02 8.23 24.19
C VAL A 346 -12.61 6.77 24.10
N THR A 347 -11.31 6.53 23.97
CA THR A 347 -10.74 5.18 24.03
C THR A 347 -9.66 5.15 25.09
N ALA A 348 -9.81 4.25 26.06
CA ALA A 348 -8.81 3.92 27.06
C ALA A 348 -8.02 2.70 26.59
N ALA A 349 -6.70 2.79 26.52
CA ALA A 349 -5.82 1.76 26.00
C ALA A 349 -4.49 1.68 26.76
N SER A 350 -3.84 0.52 26.71
CA SER A 350 -2.49 0.32 27.25
C SER A 350 -1.72 -0.67 26.39
N ASP A 351 -0.56 -1.08 26.79
CA ASP A 351 0.20 -2.16 26.18
C ASP A 351 -0.48 -3.54 26.26
N THR A 352 -1.40 -3.72 27.23
CA THR A 352 -2.15 -4.96 27.45
C THR A 352 -3.67 -4.79 27.24
N GLU A 353 -4.15 -3.59 26.92
CA GLU A 353 -5.53 -3.30 26.53
C GLU A 353 -5.53 -2.65 25.15
N PRO A 354 -5.96 -3.37 24.10
CA PRO A 354 -6.05 -2.81 22.74
C PRO A 354 -6.92 -1.56 22.62
N GLY A 355 -7.88 -1.43 23.53
CA GLY A 355 -8.75 -0.28 23.68
C GLY A 355 -10.17 -0.64 24.06
N GLN A 356 -10.72 0.08 25.00
CA GLN A 356 -12.13 0.12 25.30
C GLN A 356 -12.68 1.50 24.94
N THR A 357 -13.75 1.52 24.17
CA THR A 357 -14.35 2.75 23.65
C THR A 357 -15.63 3.08 24.39
N LEU A 358 -15.77 4.33 24.83
CA LEU A 358 -16.87 4.82 25.64
C LEU A 358 -17.35 6.16 25.09
N ILE A 359 -18.62 6.49 25.35
CA ILE A 359 -19.16 7.83 25.09
C ILE A 359 -19.08 8.63 26.40
N PHE A 360 -18.44 9.78 26.35
CA PHE A 360 -18.30 10.69 27.48
C PHE A 360 -19.19 11.92 27.28
N ASP A 361 -20.19 12.10 28.20
CA ASP A 361 -20.96 13.34 28.27
C ASP A 361 -20.24 14.29 29.24
N ARG A 362 -19.71 15.40 28.68
CA ARG A 362 -18.90 16.36 29.44
C ARG A 362 -19.68 17.10 30.55
N LYS A 363 -21.01 17.22 30.42
CA LYS A 363 -21.83 17.91 31.38
C LYS A 363 -22.13 17.05 32.62
N THR A 364 -22.43 15.77 32.40
CA THR A 364 -22.87 14.85 33.43
C THR A 364 -21.76 13.95 33.95
N HIS A 365 -20.60 13.92 33.24
CA HIS A 365 -19.50 12.98 33.45
C HIS A 365 -19.97 11.51 33.43
N THR A 366 -21.02 11.21 32.65
CA THR A 366 -21.43 9.82 32.42
C THR A 366 -20.57 9.21 31.33
N LEU A 367 -20.29 7.89 31.46
CA LEU A 367 -19.29 7.21 30.61
C LEU A 367 -19.78 5.81 30.19
N PRO A 368 -20.92 5.71 29.44
CA PRO A 368 -21.44 4.42 29.02
C PRO A 368 -20.48 3.73 28.06
N PRO A 369 -20.08 2.47 28.35
CA PRO A 369 -19.20 1.72 27.48
C PRO A 369 -19.91 1.38 26.15
N GLN A 370 -19.14 1.40 25.06
CA GLN A 370 -19.63 1.03 23.75
C GLN A 370 -19.14 -0.35 23.35
N TYR A 371 -17.83 -0.53 23.23
CA TYR A 371 -17.23 -1.81 22.84
C TYR A 371 -15.78 -1.89 23.30
N LYS A 372 -15.23 -3.11 23.28
CA LYS A 372 -13.80 -3.37 23.38
C LYS A 372 -13.26 -3.79 22.04
N ILE A 373 -12.12 -3.20 21.65
CA ILE A 373 -11.38 -3.65 20.47
C ILE A 373 -10.84 -5.05 20.77
N ARG A 374 -11.11 -6.04 19.89
CA ARG A 374 -10.76 -7.45 20.10
C ARG A 374 -11.29 -7.97 21.46
N GLU A 375 -12.59 -7.92 21.64
CA GLU A 375 -13.24 -8.24 22.92
C GLU A 375 -12.87 -9.63 23.45
N LYS A 376 -12.68 -10.61 22.54
CA LYS A 376 -12.34 -11.99 22.88
C LYS A 376 -10.86 -12.22 23.21
N LEU A 377 -10.01 -11.21 23.02
CA LEU A 377 -8.58 -11.34 23.31
C LEU A 377 -8.37 -11.49 24.83
N PRO A 378 -7.63 -12.51 25.31
CA PRO A 378 -7.40 -12.74 26.72
C PRO A 378 -6.35 -11.76 27.27
N ARG A 379 -6.81 -10.57 27.76
CA ARG A 379 -5.94 -9.49 28.27
C ARG A 379 -4.99 -9.97 29.36
N ALA A 380 -5.46 -10.87 30.20
CA ALA A 380 -4.66 -11.43 31.30
C ALA A 380 -3.40 -12.17 30.80
N ASP A 381 -3.38 -12.60 29.56
CA ASP A 381 -2.27 -13.35 28.95
C ASP A 381 -1.33 -12.47 28.12
N LEU A 382 -1.62 -11.17 28.01
CA LEU A 382 -0.79 -10.22 27.29
C LEU A 382 0.44 -9.79 28.10
N ALA A 383 1.50 -9.43 27.40
CA ALA A 383 2.79 -9.06 27.96
C ALA A 383 2.93 -7.53 28.07
N GLU A 384 3.54 -7.06 29.16
CA GLU A 384 3.84 -5.63 29.34
C GLU A 384 4.97 -5.17 28.45
N MET A 385 4.86 -3.94 27.93
CA MET A 385 5.88 -3.26 27.15
C MET A 385 6.63 -2.25 28.00
N LYS A 386 7.96 -2.36 28.04
CA LYS A 386 8.85 -1.47 28.81
C LYS A 386 9.65 -0.60 27.88
N SER A 387 9.72 0.70 28.18
CA SER A 387 10.70 1.58 27.56
C SER A 387 12.08 1.30 28.12
N VAL A 388 13.06 1.11 27.24
CA VAL A 388 14.47 0.90 27.56
C VAL A 388 15.35 1.80 26.71
N THR A 389 16.59 2.04 27.13
CA THR A 389 17.58 2.77 26.37
C THR A 389 18.90 2.01 26.44
N TYR A 390 19.57 1.87 25.30
CA TYR A 390 20.88 1.24 25.24
C TYR A 390 21.85 2.09 24.39
N LYS A 391 23.15 1.83 24.51
CA LYS A 391 24.18 2.55 23.73
C LYS A 391 24.54 1.78 22.47
N SER A 392 24.62 2.47 21.36
CA SER A 392 25.14 1.96 20.09
C SER A 392 26.67 1.87 20.09
N SER A 393 27.25 1.43 18.97
CA SER A 393 28.70 1.25 18.80
C SER A 393 29.54 2.50 19.05
N ASP A 394 28.97 3.67 18.82
CA ASP A 394 29.61 4.97 18.99
C ASP A 394 29.13 5.73 20.25
N GLY A 395 28.39 5.07 21.11
CA GLY A 395 27.90 5.63 22.37
C GLY A 395 26.59 6.42 22.26
N LEU A 396 25.99 6.52 21.04
CA LEU A 396 24.67 7.14 20.88
C LEU A 396 23.62 6.34 21.67
N GLU A 397 22.80 7.01 22.44
CA GLU A 397 21.70 6.42 23.18
C GLU A 397 20.53 6.15 22.23
N ILE A 398 20.09 4.88 22.21
CA ILE A 398 19.02 4.40 21.35
C ILE A 398 17.80 4.07 22.20
N PRO A 399 16.71 4.84 22.09
CA PRO A 399 15.44 4.49 22.70
C PRO A 399 14.86 3.23 22.10
N ALA A 400 14.22 2.37 22.89
CA ALA A 400 13.59 1.16 22.40
C ALA A 400 12.44 0.73 23.30
N TYR A 401 11.62 -0.17 22.80
CA TYR A 401 10.60 -0.86 23.61
C TYR A 401 10.94 -2.34 23.69
N LEU A 402 10.83 -2.89 24.91
CA LEU A 402 11.09 -4.28 25.22
C LEU A 402 9.83 -4.95 25.75
N THR A 403 9.36 -5.98 25.05
CA THR A 403 8.23 -6.82 25.49
C THR A 403 8.77 -8.21 25.81
N LEU A 404 8.58 -8.64 27.06
CA LEU A 404 9.05 -9.94 27.54
C LEU A 404 7.90 -10.93 27.63
N PRO A 405 8.10 -12.20 27.29
CA PRO A 405 7.06 -13.22 27.42
C PRO A 405 6.60 -13.34 28.88
N LYS A 406 5.30 -13.33 29.08
CA LYS A 406 4.68 -13.39 30.41
C LYS A 406 4.89 -14.77 31.04
N GLY A 407 5.09 -14.80 32.37
CA GLY A 407 5.12 -16.04 33.15
C GLY A 407 6.44 -16.82 33.10
N VAL A 408 7.45 -16.30 32.41
CA VAL A 408 8.79 -16.90 32.39
C VAL A 408 9.84 -15.90 32.84
N GLU A 409 10.95 -16.41 33.37
CA GLU A 409 12.09 -15.56 33.74
C GLU A 409 12.74 -14.96 32.50
N ALA A 410 13.09 -13.68 32.55
CA ALA A 410 13.78 -12.97 31.47
C ALA A 410 15.26 -13.38 31.38
N LYS A 411 15.52 -14.62 31.02
CA LYS A 411 16.87 -15.19 31.03
C LYS A 411 17.07 -16.20 29.90
N ASN A 412 18.07 -15.96 29.08
CA ASN A 412 18.40 -16.82 27.93
C ASN A 412 17.19 -17.16 27.04
N LEU A 413 16.36 -16.16 26.78
CA LEU A 413 15.15 -16.32 25.98
C LEU A 413 15.49 -16.33 24.47
N PRO A 414 14.73 -17.08 23.66
CA PRO A 414 14.69 -16.82 22.24
C PRO A 414 14.18 -15.39 22.04
N THR A 415 14.79 -14.66 21.10
CA THR A 415 14.57 -13.22 20.97
C THR A 415 14.31 -12.86 19.53
N VAL A 416 13.39 -11.90 19.28
CA VAL A 416 13.14 -11.32 17.95
C VAL A 416 13.35 -9.82 18.02
N ILE A 417 14.21 -9.31 17.17
CA ILE A 417 14.36 -7.85 16.96
C ILE A 417 13.39 -7.42 15.87
N VAL A 418 12.62 -6.36 16.14
CA VAL A 418 11.58 -5.85 15.22
C VAL A 418 11.90 -4.40 14.90
N PRO A 419 12.76 -4.11 13.89
CA PRO A 419 13.00 -2.77 13.42
C PRO A 419 11.77 -2.25 12.67
N HIS A 420 11.35 -1.01 12.98
CA HIS A 420 10.21 -0.37 12.34
C HIS A 420 10.48 0.01 10.88
N GLY A 421 9.41 0.23 10.12
CA GLY A 421 9.45 0.76 8.75
C GLY A 421 9.75 2.27 8.70
N GLY A 422 9.85 2.80 7.50
CA GLY A 422 10.09 4.22 7.28
C GLY A 422 11.32 4.47 6.41
N PRO A 423 12.54 4.78 6.94
CA PRO A 423 12.97 4.79 8.34
C PRO A 423 12.53 6.00 9.17
N TRP A 424 12.03 7.04 8.51
CA TRP A 424 11.60 8.28 9.14
C TRP A 424 10.22 8.11 9.77
N GLY A 425 10.20 7.33 10.84
CA GLY A 425 9.08 6.97 11.68
C GLY A 425 9.61 6.58 13.05
N ARG A 426 8.78 6.02 13.91
CA ARG A 426 9.16 5.47 15.22
C ARG A 426 8.16 4.46 15.71
N ASP A 427 8.57 3.60 16.63
CA ASP A 427 7.69 2.83 17.49
C ASP A 427 7.31 3.65 18.73
N ASP A 428 6.09 3.44 19.22
CA ASP A 428 5.53 4.08 20.40
C ASP A 428 5.06 3.03 21.41
N TRP A 429 4.94 3.44 22.68
CA TRP A 429 4.40 2.60 23.72
C TRP A 429 2.91 2.37 23.53
N GLY A 430 2.47 1.13 23.69
CA GLY A 430 1.06 0.74 23.62
C GLY A 430 0.86 -0.71 23.20
N TYR A 431 -0.38 -1.08 22.94
CA TYR A 431 -0.69 -2.41 22.40
C TYR A 431 -0.15 -2.53 20.97
N ASP A 432 0.81 -3.39 20.79
CA ASP A 432 1.33 -3.76 19.47
C ASP A 432 1.00 -5.22 19.16
N THR A 433 0.31 -5.43 18.03
CA THR A 433 -0.18 -6.73 17.60
C THR A 433 0.95 -7.74 17.39
N LEU A 434 2.05 -7.31 16.76
CA LEU A 434 3.17 -8.19 16.43
C LEU A 434 3.99 -8.56 17.66
N THR A 435 4.27 -7.59 18.53
CA THR A 435 5.03 -7.87 19.76
C THR A 435 4.25 -8.74 20.73
N GLN A 436 2.94 -8.53 20.89
CA GLN A 436 2.09 -9.40 21.69
C GLN A 436 2.02 -10.83 21.13
N PHE A 437 1.93 -10.95 19.81
CA PHE A 437 1.99 -12.24 19.14
C PHE A 437 3.30 -12.98 19.45
N LEU A 438 4.44 -12.33 19.20
CA LEU A 438 5.76 -12.93 19.41
C LEU A 438 6.02 -13.23 20.90
N ALA A 439 5.65 -12.32 21.81
CA ALA A 439 5.80 -12.55 23.24
C ALA A 439 4.97 -13.74 23.73
N ASN A 440 3.73 -13.89 23.27
CA ASN A 440 2.92 -15.06 23.59
C ASN A 440 3.53 -16.36 23.03
N ARG A 441 4.29 -16.30 21.92
CA ARG A 441 5.05 -17.45 21.37
C ARG A 441 6.33 -17.75 22.14
N GLY A 442 6.65 -16.95 23.16
CA GLY A 442 7.77 -17.15 24.08
C GLY A 442 9.04 -16.39 23.73
N TYR A 443 8.96 -15.40 22.83
CA TYR A 443 10.10 -14.56 22.43
C TYR A 443 10.19 -13.32 23.30
N ALA A 444 11.41 -12.93 23.70
CA ALA A 444 11.67 -11.53 24.04
C ALA A 444 11.67 -10.72 22.76
N VAL A 445 11.01 -9.56 22.76
CA VAL A 445 10.87 -8.71 21.55
C VAL A 445 11.44 -7.33 21.84
N LEU A 446 12.38 -6.88 21.00
CA LEU A 446 12.93 -5.53 21.07
C LEU A 446 12.56 -4.75 19.81
N GLN A 447 11.95 -3.58 20.00
CA GLN A 447 11.63 -2.60 18.97
C GLN A 447 12.58 -1.39 19.13
N PRO A 448 13.68 -1.31 18.40
CA PRO A 448 14.62 -0.21 18.50
C PRO A 448 14.16 1.00 17.68
N ASN A 449 14.11 2.19 18.30
CA ASN A 449 14.05 3.46 17.60
C ASN A 449 15.46 3.89 17.24
N PHE A 450 16.03 3.27 16.19
CA PHE A 450 17.40 3.51 15.71
C PHE A 450 17.55 4.95 15.21
N ARG A 451 18.81 5.45 15.14
CA ARG A 451 19.07 6.78 14.54
C ARG A 451 18.39 6.93 13.17
N GLY A 452 17.87 8.11 12.89
CA GLY A 452 17.00 8.35 11.74
C GLY A 452 15.51 8.21 12.07
N SER A 453 15.14 7.66 13.24
CA SER A 453 13.76 7.71 13.74
C SER A 453 13.35 9.14 14.06
N THR A 454 12.06 9.46 13.85
CA THR A 454 11.47 10.78 14.13
C THR A 454 11.13 10.97 15.61
N GLY A 455 10.90 12.21 16.02
CA GLY A 455 10.43 12.54 17.36
C GLY A 455 11.52 12.81 18.39
N TYR A 456 12.79 12.60 18.07
CA TYR A 456 13.94 12.77 18.96
C TYR A 456 14.83 13.98 18.57
N GLY A 457 14.30 14.85 17.75
CA GLY A 457 14.98 16.03 17.23
C GLY A 457 15.86 15.77 16.01
N ARG A 458 16.20 16.88 15.32
CA ARG A 458 16.95 16.88 14.06
C ARG A 458 18.30 16.17 14.16
N LYS A 459 19.03 16.34 15.28
CA LYS A 459 20.35 15.70 15.46
C LYS A 459 20.27 14.19 15.42
N PHE A 460 19.23 13.60 16.03
CA PHE A 460 19.01 12.16 16.03
C PHE A 460 18.54 11.65 14.66
N LEU A 461 17.65 12.42 14.01
CA LEU A 461 17.19 12.15 12.65
C LEU A 461 18.34 12.20 11.65
N ASP A 462 19.15 13.28 11.69
CA ASP A 462 20.26 13.51 10.76
C ASP A 462 21.45 12.56 11.00
N ALA A 463 21.59 12.00 12.19
CA ALA A 463 22.56 10.94 12.47
C ALA A 463 22.35 9.67 11.64
N GLY A 464 21.15 9.49 11.05
CA GLY A 464 20.81 8.43 10.11
C GLY A 464 21.09 8.77 8.64
N ASN A 465 21.46 10.03 8.31
CA ASN A 465 21.69 10.42 6.93
C ASN A 465 22.88 9.68 6.33
N LEU A 466 22.65 9.06 5.18
CA LEU A 466 23.65 8.25 4.49
C LEU A 466 24.20 7.09 5.34
N GLU A 467 23.38 6.55 6.29
CA GLU A 467 23.83 5.50 7.22
C GLU A 467 23.00 4.20 7.12
N TRP A 468 22.17 4.06 6.08
CA TRP A 468 21.49 2.80 5.82
C TRP A 468 22.51 1.66 5.65
N GLY A 469 22.30 0.54 6.33
CA GLY A 469 23.20 -0.61 6.34
C GLY A 469 24.54 -0.40 7.07
N ARG A 470 24.72 0.75 7.74
CA ARG A 470 25.89 1.10 8.52
C ARG A 470 25.50 1.43 9.97
N LYS A 471 25.63 2.68 10.39
CA LYS A 471 25.32 3.09 11.78
C LYS A 471 23.88 2.80 12.19
N MET A 472 22.93 2.94 11.27
CA MET A 472 21.55 2.56 11.56
C MET A 472 21.43 1.04 11.80
N GLN A 473 22.20 0.21 11.08
CA GLN A 473 22.26 -1.24 11.33
C GLN A 473 23.06 -1.58 12.58
N ASP A 474 24.11 -0.79 12.90
CA ASP A 474 24.83 -0.92 14.18
C ASP A 474 23.87 -0.75 15.36
N ASP A 475 22.99 0.25 15.32
CA ASP A 475 22.00 0.49 16.38
C ASP A 475 21.15 -0.76 16.64
N VAL A 476 20.65 -1.40 15.58
CA VAL A 476 19.90 -2.66 15.66
C VAL A 476 20.75 -3.80 16.23
N THR A 477 21.99 -3.94 15.75
CA THR A 477 22.96 -4.93 16.20
C THR A 477 23.29 -4.76 17.69
N TRP A 478 23.46 -3.52 18.16
CA TRP A 478 23.75 -3.25 19.57
C TRP A 478 22.56 -3.48 20.48
N GLY A 479 21.33 -3.40 19.96
CA GLY A 479 20.13 -3.89 20.65
C GLY A 479 20.22 -5.37 21.00
N VAL A 480 20.69 -6.20 20.06
CA VAL A 480 20.99 -7.63 20.36
C VAL A 480 22.05 -7.77 21.44
N LYS A 481 23.19 -7.06 21.30
CA LYS A 481 24.28 -7.11 22.27
C LYS A 481 23.84 -6.66 23.65
N TYR A 482 23.01 -5.63 23.75
CA TYR A 482 22.40 -5.17 24.99
C TYR A 482 21.59 -6.28 25.66
N LEU A 483 20.68 -6.94 24.95
CA LEU A 483 19.87 -8.01 25.53
C LEU A 483 20.69 -9.24 25.92
N VAL A 484 21.75 -9.55 25.21
CA VAL A 484 22.69 -10.62 25.57
C VAL A 484 23.50 -10.25 26.82
N ALA A 485 23.98 -9.02 26.94
CA ALA A 485 24.73 -8.53 28.08
C ALA A 485 23.87 -8.50 29.36
N GLU A 486 22.58 -8.15 29.24
CA GLU A 486 21.60 -8.23 30.33
C GLU A 486 21.19 -9.67 30.67
N GLY A 487 21.70 -10.68 29.93
CA GLY A 487 21.36 -12.07 30.12
C GLY A 487 19.94 -12.46 29.70
N ILE A 488 19.21 -11.54 29.04
CA ILE A 488 17.84 -11.73 28.57
C ILE A 488 17.83 -12.64 27.34
N ALA A 489 18.63 -12.31 26.33
CA ALA A 489 18.67 -13.05 25.07
C ALA A 489 19.67 -14.21 25.08
N ASP A 490 19.27 -15.35 24.51
CA ASP A 490 20.19 -16.41 24.12
C ASP A 490 20.87 -16.02 22.80
N PRO A 491 22.21 -15.79 22.77
CA PRO A 491 22.89 -15.33 21.56
C PRO A 491 22.79 -16.30 20.37
N LYS A 492 22.39 -17.54 20.61
CA LYS A 492 22.20 -18.54 19.54
C LYS A 492 20.77 -18.60 19.00
N ARG A 493 19.84 -17.87 19.60
CA ARG A 493 18.41 -17.93 19.27
C ARG A 493 17.85 -16.51 19.11
N VAL A 494 18.55 -15.70 18.31
CA VAL A 494 18.11 -14.33 17.96
C VAL A 494 17.61 -14.34 16.52
N GLY A 495 16.38 -13.88 16.32
CA GLY A 495 15.80 -13.62 15.02
C GLY A 495 15.62 -12.13 14.76
N ILE A 496 15.34 -11.77 13.50
CA ILE A 496 14.99 -10.42 13.09
C ILE A 496 13.79 -10.50 12.16
N LEU A 497 12.80 -9.62 12.36
CA LEU A 497 11.58 -9.55 11.57
C LEU A 497 11.23 -8.09 11.36
N GLY A 498 11.04 -7.66 10.11
CA GLY A 498 10.66 -6.29 9.82
C GLY A 498 9.93 -6.11 8.51
N GLY A 499 9.22 -4.98 8.41
CA GLY A 499 8.49 -4.58 7.22
C GLY A 499 9.04 -3.32 6.57
N SER A 500 9.01 -3.22 5.24
CA SER A 500 9.46 -2.04 4.50
C SER A 500 10.95 -1.72 4.78
N TYR A 501 11.27 -0.53 5.33
CA TYR A 501 12.63 -0.28 5.82
C TYR A 501 13.06 -1.33 6.86
N GLY A 502 12.17 -1.76 7.75
CA GLY A 502 12.47 -2.86 8.69
C GLY A 502 12.81 -4.17 8.00
N GLY A 503 12.21 -4.44 6.82
CA GLY A 503 12.58 -5.54 5.93
C GLY A 503 13.98 -5.37 5.34
N TYR A 504 14.33 -4.16 4.89
CA TYR A 504 15.70 -3.83 4.51
C TYR A 504 16.69 -4.07 5.68
N ALA A 505 16.34 -3.58 6.89
CA ALA A 505 17.18 -3.79 8.08
C ALA A 505 17.32 -5.28 8.44
N THR A 506 16.28 -6.08 8.18
CA THR A 506 16.32 -7.54 8.28
C THR A 506 17.32 -8.14 7.28
N LEU A 507 17.22 -7.79 6.00
CA LEU A 507 18.13 -8.24 4.96
C LEU A 507 19.56 -7.75 5.21
N ALA A 508 19.74 -6.48 5.61
CA ALA A 508 21.05 -5.90 5.97
C ALA A 508 21.67 -6.63 7.18
N GLY A 509 20.86 -6.97 8.18
CA GLY A 509 21.29 -7.72 9.36
C GLY A 509 21.88 -9.08 8.99
N VAL A 510 21.16 -9.88 8.22
CA VAL A 510 21.65 -11.23 7.82
C VAL A 510 22.78 -11.19 6.80
N THR A 511 22.97 -10.05 6.11
CA THR A 511 24.03 -9.86 5.13
C THR A 511 25.31 -9.31 5.76
N PHE A 512 25.21 -8.25 6.57
CA PHE A 512 26.36 -7.52 7.09
C PHE A 512 26.79 -8.00 8.48
N THR A 513 25.92 -8.72 9.19
CA THR A 513 26.22 -9.40 10.45
C THR A 513 25.77 -10.87 10.40
N PRO A 514 26.33 -11.70 9.47
CA PRO A 514 25.79 -13.02 9.10
C PRO A 514 25.77 -14.06 10.20
N ASP A 515 26.53 -13.85 11.28
CA ASP A 515 26.62 -14.79 12.40
C ASP A 515 25.74 -14.36 13.61
N LEU A 516 24.97 -13.26 13.47
CA LEU A 516 24.21 -12.69 14.58
C LEU A 516 22.80 -13.29 14.71
N TYR A 517 22.18 -13.64 13.60
CA TYR A 517 20.79 -14.06 13.55
C TYR A 517 20.66 -15.54 13.16
N ALA A 518 19.75 -16.25 13.81
CA ALA A 518 19.42 -17.64 13.52
C ALA A 518 18.19 -17.79 12.61
N ALA A 519 17.37 -16.74 12.46
CA ALA A 519 16.21 -16.69 11.58
C ALA A 519 15.92 -15.26 11.16
N ALA A 520 15.36 -15.05 9.96
CA ALA A 520 14.96 -13.74 9.47
C ALA A 520 13.66 -13.80 8.66
N VAL A 521 12.78 -12.81 8.89
CA VAL A 521 11.52 -12.64 8.15
C VAL A 521 11.51 -11.25 7.56
N ASP A 522 11.63 -11.18 6.24
CA ASP A 522 11.56 -9.96 5.46
C ASP A 522 10.16 -9.76 4.88
N ILE A 523 9.50 -8.67 5.22
CA ILE A 523 8.17 -8.32 4.70
C ILE A 523 8.31 -7.03 3.88
N VAL A 524 8.08 -7.12 2.56
CA VAL A 524 8.14 -6.01 1.60
C VAL A 524 9.40 -5.13 1.71
N GLY A 525 10.55 -5.75 2.02
CA GLY A 525 11.81 -5.05 2.21
C GLY A 525 12.59 -4.86 0.91
N PRO A 526 13.19 -3.67 0.68
CA PRO A 526 14.08 -3.48 -0.47
C PRO A 526 15.40 -4.23 -0.30
N SER A 527 15.74 -5.06 -1.27
CA SER A 527 17.01 -5.81 -1.31
C SER A 527 18.13 -5.08 -2.04
N ASN A 528 17.76 -4.10 -2.90
CA ASN A 528 18.69 -3.31 -3.70
C ASN A 528 18.28 -1.85 -3.73
N LEU A 529 19.09 -1.00 -3.11
CA LEU A 529 18.79 0.43 -2.96
C LEU A 529 18.84 1.20 -4.30
N ILE A 530 19.53 0.67 -5.30
CA ILE A 530 19.55 1.27 -6.64
C ILE A 530 18.20 1.04 -7.31
N THR A 531 17.72 -0.22 -7.33
CA THR A 531 16.42 -0.53 -7.96
C THR A 531 15.24 0.07 -7.19
N LEU A 532 15.35 0.21 -5.87
CA LEU A 532 14.39 0.97 -5.07
C LEU A 532 14.30 2.43 -5.56
N MET A 533 15.44 3.12 -5.65
CA MET A 533 15.48 4.53 -6.07
C MET A 533 15.02 4.74 -7.53
N GLU A 534 15.29 3.77 -8.39
CA GLU A 534 14.83 3.78 -9.79
C GLU A 534 13.33 3.51 -9.94
N SER A 535 12.69 2.86 -8.95
CA SER A 535 11.28 2.48 -8.98
C SER A 535 10.37 3.34 -8.08
N ILE A 536 10.87 4.45 -7.55
CA ILE A 536 10.07 5.39 -6.75
C ILE A 536 8.79 5.76 -7.52
N PRO A 537 7.61 5.59 -6.90
CA PRO A 537 6.34 5.89 -7.57
C PRO A 537 6.22 7.39 -7.88
N PRO A 538 5.57 7.78 -8.99
CA PRO A 538 5.49 9.18 -9.41
C PRO A 538 4.97 10.13 -8.33
N TYR A 539 4.00 9.71 -7.53
CA TYR A 539 3.44 10.54 -6.44
C TYR A 539 4.41 10.76 -5.26
N TRP A 540 5.62 10.15 -5.27
CA TRP A 540 6.71 10.43 -4.36
C TRP A 540 7.78 11.34 -4.98
N GLU A 541 7.53 11.93 -6.16
CA GLU A 541 8.49 12.84 -6.81
C GLU A 541 8.93 13.97 -5.88
N ALA A 542 8.02 14.50 -5.06
CA ALA A 542 8.33 15.52 -4.06
C ALA A 542 9.40 15.06 -3.04
N ALA A 543 9.40 13.78 -2.67
CA ALA A 543 10.35 13.20 -1.72
C ALA A 543 11.68 12.75 -2.36
N ARG A 544 11.78 12.70 -3.71
CA ARG A 544 12.96 12.18 -4.42
C ARG A 544 14.25 12.84 -3.98
N LYS A 545 14.24 14.15 -3.76
CA LYS A 545 15.42 14.90 -3.32
C LYS A 545 15.78 14.58 -1.87
N THR A 546 14.80 14.41 -0.99
CA THR A 546 15.01 13.96 0.39
C THR A 546 15.67 12.59 0.42
N PHE A 547 15.22 11.65 -0.40
CA PHE A 547 15.89 10.36 -0.56
C PHE A 547 17.33 10.52 -1.06
N ALA A 548 17.56 11.36 -2.07
CA ALA A 548 18.90 11.56 -2.61
C ALA A 548 19.89 12.10 -1.55
N VAL A 549 19.48 13.02 -0.68
CA VAL A 549 20.37 13.60 0.33
C VAL A 549 20.48 12.72 1.59
N ARG A 550 19.43 11.97 1.96
CA ARG A 550 19.40 11.17 3.19
C ARG A 550 19.79 9.70 2.97
N LEU A 551 19.50 9.11 1.81
CA LEU A 551 19.84 7.73 1.48
C LEU A 551 21.04 7.66 0.53
N GLY A 552 21.04 8.46 -0.53
CA GLY A 552 22.08 8.51 -1.56
C GLY A 552 21.55 8.86 -2.94
N ASP A 553 22.35 9.60 -3.70
CA ASP A 553 21.98 10.08 -5.03
C ASP A 553 22.36 9.07 -6.11
N VAL A 554 21.38 8.32 -6.63
CA VAL A 554 21.56 7.31 -7.67
C VAL A 554 22.02 7.89 -9.02
N SER A 555 21.84 9.21 -9.24
CA SER A 555 22.29 9.90 -10.47
C SER A 555 23.79 10.18 -10.49
N ARG A 556 24.47 10.07 -9.34
CA ARG A 556 25.91 10.31 -9.21
C ARG A 556 26.68 9.00 -9.07
N PRO A 557 27.84 8.85 -9.74
CA PRO A 557 28.63 7.62 -9.66
C PRO A 557 29.00 7.21 -8.24
N GLU A 558 29.42 8.17 -7.37
CA GLU A 558 29.76 7.91 -5.97
C GLU A 558 28.55 7.50 -5.13
N GLY A 559 27.40 8.14 -5.37
CA GLY A 559 26.14 7.79 -4.71
C GLY A 559 25.66 6.39 -5.13
N LYS A 560 25.76 6.09 -6.42
CA LYS A 560 25.41 4.76 -6.95
C LYS A 560 26.33 3.66 -6.39
N ALA A 561 27.63 3.92 -6.28
CA ALA A 561 28.59 2.98 -5.69
C ALA A 561 28.27 2.71 -4.22
N MET A 562 27.96 3.78 -3.46
CA MET A 562 27.55 3.67 -2.05
C MET A 562 26.26 2.87 -1.89
N LEU A 563 25.23 3.14 -2.70
CA LEU A 563 23.98 2.40 -2.67
C LEU A 563 24.20 0.92 -3.04
N ALA A 564 25.08 0.63 -4.00
CA ALA A 564 25.46 -0.74 -4.34
C ALA A 564 26.11 -1.48 -3.18
N GLU A 565 27.07 -0.85 -2.49
CA GLU A 565 27.75 -1.41 -1.31
C GLU A 565 26.76 -1.77 -0.19
N ARG A 566 25.72 -0.95 0.00
CA ARG A 566 24.73 -1.08 1.07
C ARG A 566 23.49 -1.88 0.68
N SER A 567 23.48 -2.42 -0.53
CA SER A 567 22.39 -3.28 -1.01
C SER A 567 22.66 -4.73 -0.61
N PRO A 568 21.80 -5.35 0.21
CA PRO A 568 21.94 -6.75 0.62
C PRO A 568 22.10 -7.71 -0.56
N LEU A 569 21.40 -7.46 -1.67
CA LEU A 569 21.49 -8.25 -2.90
C LEU A 569 22.92 -8.43 -3.41
N ASN A 570 23.76 -7.41 -3.27
CA ASN A 570 25.14 -7.44 -3.81
C ASN A 570 26.13 -8.19 -2.89
N SER A 571 25.68 -8.71 -1.75
CA SER A 571 26.49 -9.45 -0.78
C SER A 571 25.74 -10.70 -0.26
N THR A 572 24.90 -11.29 -1.08
CA THR A 572 24.11 -12.48 -0.71
C THR A 572 24.99 -13.69 -0.38
N ASP A 573 26.21 -13.75 -0.91
CA ASP A 573 27.24 -14.75 -0.58
C ASP A 573 27.55 -14.82 0.92
N LYS A 574 27.34 -13.74 1.66
CA LYS A 574 27.57 -13.67 3.11
C LYS A 574 26.40 -14.23 3.92
N ILE A 575 25.19 -14.35 3.37
CA ILE A 575 24.00 -14.76 4.10
C ILE A 575 24.14 -16.23 4.51
N LYS A 576 24.02 -16.48 5.81
CA LYS A 576 24.03 -17.80 6.45
C LYS A 576 22.73 -18.13 7.18
N THR A 577 21.88 -17.13 7.36
CA THR A 577 20.64 -17.20 8.13
C THR A 577 19.48 -17.64 7.23
N PRO A 578 18.69 -18.64 7.60
CA PRO A 578 17.45 -18.97 6.92
C PRO A 578 16.53 -17.74 6.78
N LEU A 579 15.91 -17.57 5.64
CA LEU A 579 15.15 -16.39 5.28
C LEU A 579 13.75 -16.74 4.75
N LEU A 580 12.73 -16.12 5.33
CA LEU A 580 11.38 -16.04 4.79
C LEU A 580 11.16 -14.64 4.20
N VAL A 581 10.80 -14.58 2.93
CA VAL A 581 10.49 -13.33 2.21
C VAL A 581 9.00 -13.27 1.91
N ALA A 582 8.35 -12.14 2.21
CA ALA A 582 6.93 -11.94 1.94
C ALA A 582 6.70 -10.64 1.17
N GLN A 583 5.87 -10.68 0.10
CA GLN A 583 5.67 -9.54 -0.81
C GLN A 583 4.23 -9.44 -1.29
N GLY A 584 3.71 -8.21 -1.39
CA GLY A 584 2.51 -7.91 -2.14
C GLY A 584 2.83 -7.65 -3.62
N ALA A 585 2.10 -8.30 -4.52
CA ALA A 585 2.42 -8.24 -5.95
C ALA A 585 2.17 -6.86 -6.58
N ASN A 586 1.29 -6.06 -5.96
CA ASN A 586 0.90 -4.72 -6.44
C ASN A 586 1.56 -3.58 -5.66
N ASP A 587 2.59 -3.88 -4.89
CA ASP A 587 3.29 -2.88 -4.07
C ASP A 587 3.90 -1.77 -4.93
N PRO A 588 3.40 -0.52 -4.82
CA PRO A 588 3.92 0.60 -5.60
C PRO A 588 5.15 1.25 -4.97
N ARG A 589 5.43 1.00 -3.68
CA ARG A 589 6.52 1.62 -2.91
C ARG A 589 7.80 0.80 -2.98
N VAL A 590 7.68 -0.50 -2.69
CA VAL A 590 8.76 -1.48 -2.80
C VAL A 590 8.32 -2.53 -3.81
N ASN A 591 8.74 -2.34 -5.04
CA ASN A 591 8.30 -3.20 -6.14
C ASN A 591 8.64 -4.67 -5.83
N ARG A 592 7.74 -5.60 -6.20
CA ARG A 592 7.94 -7.05 -6.01
C ARG A 592 9.28 -7.56 -6.54
N ARG A 593 9.89 -6.84 -7.48
CA ARG A 593 11.24 -7.12 -7.98
C ARG A 593 12.26 -7.16 -6.85
N GLU A 594 12.09 -6.37 -5.78
CA GLU A 594 13.00 -6.34 -4.64
C GLU A 594 13.03 -7.69 -3.91
N ALA A 595 11.88 -8.30 -3.72
CA ALA A 595 11.76 -9.65 -3.16
C ALA A 595 12.26 -10.72 -4.15
N GLU A 596 11.83 -10.64 -5.42
CA GLU A 596 12.19 -11.64 -6.43
C GLU A 596 13.70 -11.72 -6.67
N GLN A 597 14.41 -10.59 -6.72
CA GLN A 597 15.86 -10.60 -7.00
C GLN A 597 16.67 -11.22 -5.85
N ILE A 598 16.29 -11.01 -4.57
CA ILE A 598 17.00 -11.66 -3.45
C ILE A 598 16.67 -13.15 -3.37
N VAL A 599 15.42 -13.54 -3.62
CA VAL A 599 14.98 -14.95 -3.68
C VAL A 599 15.76 -15.70 -4.77
N ILE A 600 15.88 -15.13 -5.97
CA ILE A 600 16.66 -15.70 -7.08
C ILE A 600 18.14 -15.86 -6.70
N ALA A 601 18.73 -14.80 -6.13
CA ALA A 601 20.15 -14.83 -5.76
C ALA A 601 20.47 -15.90 -4.71
N LEU A 602 19.58 -16.11 -3.75
CA LEU A 602 19.72 -17.17 -2.74
C LEU A 602 19.49 -18.56 -3.34
N ARG A 603 18.42 -18.72 -4.13
CA ARG A 603 18.11 -19.96 -4.83
C ARG A 603 19.29 -20.44 -5.70
N ASP A 604 19.86 -19.53 -6.49
CA ASP A 604 20.95 -19.85 -7.44
C ASP A 604 22.25 -20.25 -6.73
N ARG A 605 22.42 -19.84 -5.48
CA ARG A 605 23.46 -20.33 -4.56
C ARG A 605 23.13 -21.69 -3.93
N GLY A 606 21.93 -22.23 -4.14
CA GLY A 606 21.42 -23.41 -3.41
C GLY A 606 21.15 -23.13 -1.93
N PHE A 607 20.97 -21.87 -1.53
CA PHE A 607 20.66 -21.49 -0.15
C PHE A 607 19.14 -21.52 0.09
N PRO A 608 18.67 -22.07 1.24
CA PRO A 608 17.25 -22.18 1.53
C PRO A 608 16.62 -20.80 1.73
N VAL A 609 15.55 -20.52 0.98
CA VAL A 609 14.72 -19.33 1.09
C VAL A 609 13.27 -19.72 0.88
N GLU A 610 12.39 -19.21 1.71
CA GLU A 610 10.93 -19.34 1.56
C GLU A 610 10.37 -18.06 0.98
N TYR A 611 9.35 -18.18 0.11
CA TYR A 611 8.76 -17.01 -0.55
C TYR A 611 7.24 -17.04 -0.55
N ILE A 612 6.65 -15.95 -0.05
CA ILE A 612 5.21 -15.68 -0.06
C ILE A 612 4.95 -14.48 -0.96
N LEU A 613 4.08 -14.64 -1.96
CA LEU A 613 3.65 -13.57 -2.86
C LEU A 613 2.12 -13.51 -2.91
N ALA A 614 1.55 -12.45 -2.34
CA ALA A 614 0.11 -12.22 -2.38
C ALA A 614 -0.29 -11.39 -3.61
N PRO A 615 -1.02 -11.95 -4.60
CA PRO A 615 -1.31 -11.29 -5.87
C PRO A 615 -2.28 -10.11 -5.77
N ASP A 616 -3.00 -10.01 -4.65
CA ASP A 616 -4.04 -9.04 -4.34
C ASP A 616 -3.67 -8.12 -3.18
N GLU A 617 -2.36 -7.97 -2.90
CA GLU A 617 -1.81 -7.09 -1.88
C GLU A 617 -0.82 -6.09 -2.47
N GLY A 618 -0.71 -4.94 -1.77
CA GLY A 618 0.24 -3.88 -2.03
C GLY A 618 1.36 -3.83 -1.00
N HIS A 619 1.65 -2.63 -0.48
CA HIS A 619 2.67 -2.42 0.55
C HIS A 619 2.18 -2.88 1.93
N GLY A 620 2.18 -4.19 2.14
CA GLY A 620 1.66 -4.87 3.33
C GLY A 620 0.47 -5.78 3.02
N PHE A 621 0.08 -6.58 4.01
CA PHE A 621 -0.96 -7.59 3.91
C PHE A 621 -2.23 -7.08 4.61
N ALA A 622 -3.09 -6.38 3.88
CA ALA A 622 -4.28 -5.72 4.42
C ALA A 622 -5.50 -6.67 4.54
N ARG A 623 -5.59 -7.69 3.67
CA ARG A 623 -6.65 -8.68 3.73
C ARG A 623 -6.42 -9.63 4.89
N PRO A 624 -7.40 -9.85 5.79
CA PRO A 624 -7.22 -10.70 6.96
C PRO A 624 -6.71 -12.10 6.64
N VAL A 625 -7.26 -12.73 5.60
CA VAL A 625 -6.85 -14.08 5.18
C VAL A 625 -5.38 -14.13 4.73
N ASN A 626 -4.89 -13.09 4.06
CA ASN A 626 -3.49 -13.00 3.64
C ASN A 626 -2.58 -12.75 4.85
N ASN A 627 -3.00 -11.87 5.76
CA ASN A 627 -2.27 -11.57 6.98
C ASN A 627 -2.16 -12.80 7.90
N LEU A 628 -3.25 -13.53 8.08
CA LEU A 628 -3.26 -14.80 8.83
C LEU A 628 -2.36 -15.85 8.19
N ALA A 629 -2.37 -15.98 6.86
CA ALA A 629 -1.50 -16.90 6.14
C ALA A 629 -0.01 -16.54 6.32
N LEU A 630 0.34 -15.25 6.21
CA LEU A 630 1.69 -14.76 6.45
C LEU A 630 2.20 -15.09 7.85
N PHE A 631 1.42 -14.78 8.89
CA PHE A 631 1.85 -15.03 10.26
C PHE A 631 1.75 -16.50 10.68
N MET A 632 0.97 -17.32 9.99
CA MET A 632 0.98 -18.77 10.13
C MET A 632 2.35 -19.36 9.72
N GLU A 633 2.89 -18.95 8.58
CA GLU A 633 4.20 -19.41 8.15
C GLU A 633 5.32 -18.75 8.98
N SER A 634 5.20 -17.46 9.29
CA SER A 634 6.20 -16.74 10.08
C SER A 634 6.43 -17.36 11.47
N GLU A 635 5.36 -17.68 12.23
CA GLU A 635 5.54 -18.30 13.56
C GLU A 635 6.13 -19.71 13.48
N LYS A 636 5.71 -20.50 12.50
CA LYS A 636 6.25 -21.84 12.26
C LYS A 636 7.73 -21.78 11.88
N PHE A 637 8.09 -20.87 10.98
CA PHE A 637 9.45 -20.61 10.56
C PHE A 637 10.33 -20.17 11.74
N LEU A 638 9.88 -19.18 12.53
CA LEU A 638 10.61 -18.72 13.71
C LEU A 638 10.76 -19.83 14.76
N ALA A 639 9.70 -20.60 15.01
CA ALA A 639 9.76 -21.72 15.97
C ALA A 639 10.76 -22.80 15.55
N ALA A 640 10.83 -23.14 14.27
CA ALA A 640 11.77 -24.13 13.75
C ALA A 640 13.24 -23.72 13.97
N HIS A 641 13.55 -22.42 13.91
CA HIS A 641 14.92 -21.93 13.99
C HIS A 641 15.31 -21.36 15.37
N LEU A 642 14.35 -20.81 16.13
CA LEU A 642 14.62 -20.17 17.43
C LEU A 642 14.12 -20.98 18.63
N GLY A 643 13.26 -21.99 18.39
CA GLY A 643 12.73 -22.86 19.44
C GLY A 643 11.62 -22.22 20.28
N GLY A 644 10.88 -21.27 19.74
CA GLY A 644 9.62 -20.80 20.30
C GLY A 644 8.48 -21.79 20.04
N ARG A 645 7.26 -21.45 20.44
CA ARG A 645 6.07 -22.23 20.14
C ARG A 645 5.27 -21.59 18.97
N TYR A 646 4.40 -22.36 18.36
CA TYR A 646 3.53 -21.91 17.27
C TYR A 646 2.17 -22.63 17.35
N GLN A 647 1.16 -22.03 16.71
CA GLN A 647 -0.15 -22.64 16.57
C GLN A 647 -0.16 -23.53 15.33
N GLU A 648 -0.42 -24.82 15.52
CA GLU A 648 -0.59 -25.76 14.40
C GLU A 648 -1.90 -25.46 13.64
N GLY A 649 -1.81 -25.42 12.31
CA GLY A 649 -2.97 -25.22 11.45
C GLY A 649 -3.54 -23.78 11.53
N GLY A 650 -4.81 -23.67 11.16
CA GLY A 650 -5.57 -22.41 11.08
C GLY A 650 -6.96 -22.65 10.53
N SER A 651 -7.70 -21.61 10.21
CA SER A 651 -8.97 -21.75 9.49
C SER A 651 -8.73 -22.41 8.12
N PRO A 652 -9.68 -23.18 7.58
CA PRO A 652 -9.56 -23.81 6.25
C PRO A 652 -9.18 -22.78 5.17
N GLU A 653 -9.72 -21.57 5.27
CA GLU A 653 -9.48 -20.47 4.34
C GLU A 653 -8.02 -19.99 4.42
N SER A 654 -7.48 -19.77 5.63
CA SER A 654 -6.09 -19.31 5.81
C SER A 654 -5.09 -20.38 5.40
N VAL A 655 -5.37 -21.67 5.67
CA VAL A 655 -4.53 -22.80 5.23
C VAL A 655 -4.52 -22.94 3.70
N THR A 656 -5.69 -22.81 3.06
CA THR A 656 -5.80 -22.83 1.60
C THR A 656 -5.07 -21.65 1.01
N ARG A 657 -5.28 -20.46 1.59
CA ARG A 657 -4.64 -19.23 1.12
C ARG A 657 -3.13 -19.27 1.22
N LEU A 658 -2.58 -19.79 2.32
CA LEU A 658 -1.12 -19.97 2.44
C LEU A 658 -0.56 -20.80 1.29
N LYS A 659 -1.21 -21.90 0.93
CA LYS A 659 -0.79 -22.73 -0.21
C LYS A 659 -0.83 -21.97 -1.54
N GLU A 660 -1.85 -21.13 -1.74
CA GLU A 660 -1.99 -20.35 -2.97
C GLU A 660 -0.92 -19.27 -3.13
N ILE A 661 -0.52 -18.62 -2.02
CA ILE A 661 0.44 -17.52 -2.05
C ILE A 661 1.89 -17.94 -1.76
N THR A 662 2.12 -19.20 -1.36
CA THR A 662 3.47 -19.77 -1.27
C THR A 662 4.00 -20.05 -2.66
N VAL A 663 5.14 -19.48 -3.00
CA VAL A 663 5.77 -19.60 -4.31
C VAL A 663 7.00 -20.49 -4.21
N ASP A 664 7.13 -21.50 -5.09
CA ASP A 664 8.38 -22.25 -5.21
C ASP A 664 9.47 -21.32 -5.75
N PRO A 665 10.54 -21.06 -4.99
CA PRO A 665 11.63 -20.18 -5.42
C PRO A 665 12.25 -20.57 -6.78
N LYS A 666 12.17 -21.85 -7.15
CA LYS A 666 12.68 -22.34 -8.46
C LYS A 666 11.89 -21.78 -9.64
N THR A 667 10.65 -21.38 -9.43
CA THR A 667 9.77 -20.83 -10.49
C THR A 667 9.88 -19.31 -10.65
N VAL A 668 10.57 -18.65 -9.71
CA VAL A 668 10.70 -17.19 -9.74
C VAL A 668 11.65 -16.76 -10.84
N VAL A 669 11.18 -15.85 -11.70
CA VAL A 669 11.95 -15.30 -12.81
C VAL A 669 11.76 -13.78 -12.83
N LEU A 670 12.84 -13.02 -12.84
CA LEU A 670 12.75 -11.58 -13.05
C LEU A 670 12.28 -11.29 -14.48
N ALA A 671 11.27 -10.48 -14.62
CA ALA A 671 10.97 -9.86 -15.90
C ALA A 671 12.22 -9.11 -16.39
N LYS A 672 12.75 -9.46 -17.57
CA LYS A 672 13.88 -8.75 -18.14
C LYS A 672 13.44 -7.31 -18.41
N LYS A 673 14.15 -6.34 -17.85
CA LYS A 673 13.94 -4.93 -18.19
C LYS A 673 14.30 -4.80 -19.69
N VAL A 674 13.29 -4.63 -20.52
CA VAL A 674 13.49 -4.45 -21.96
C VAL A 674 13.92 -3.00 -22.17
N ASP A 675 15.09 -2.80 -22.75
CA ASP A 675 15.50 -1.48 -23.20
C ASP A 675 14.55 -1.03 -24.34
N ALA A 676 13.69 -0.08 -24.03
CA ALA A 676 12.72 0.42 -25.00
C ALA A 676 13.41 0.95 -26.26
N ALA A 677 14.59 1.54 -26.15
CA ALA A 677 15.33 2.04 -27.32
C ALA A 677 15.84 0.90 -28.22
N ALA A 678 16.06 -0.29 -27.68
CA ALA A 678 16.55 -1.46 -28.39
C ALA A 678 15.44 -2.32 -29.02
N VAL A 679 14.16 -2.01 -28.76
CA VAL A 679 13.02 -2.78 -29.30
C VAL A 679 12.83 -2.47 -30.78
N GLY A 680 13.19 -3.41 -31.62
CA GLY A 680 12.94 -3.38 -33.09
C GLY A 680 11.54 -3.89 -33.42
N LEU A 681 11.22 -3.82 -34.71
CA LEU A 681 9.99 -4.43 -35.25
C LEU A 681 10.18 -5.94 -35.45
N PRO A 682 9.23 -6.79 -35.04
CA PRO A 682 9.22 -8.19 -35.44
C PRO A 682 9.13 -8.33 -36.93
N LYS A 683 9.82 -9.32 -37.51
CA LYS A 683 9.78 -9.56 -38.96
C LYS A 683 8.73 -10.62 -39.27
N PRO A 684 7.67 -10.34 -40.01
CA PRO A 684 6.72 -11.33 -40.49
C PRO A 684 7.40 -12.38 -41.36
N ALA A 685 6.99 -13.64 -41.27
CA ALA A 685 7.41 -14.73 -42.15
C ALA A 685 6.48 -14.86 -43.36
N ILE A 686 5.24 -14.44 -43.21
CA ILE A 686 4.20 -14.39 -44.24
C ILE A 686 3.47 -13.05 -44.15
N ASP A 687 2.81 -12.67 -45.22
CA ASP A 687 1.94 -11.48 -45.24
C ASP A 687 0.52 -11.83 -44.74
N LEU A 688 -0.24 -10.81 -44.35
CA LEU A 688 -1.67 -10.99 -44.05
C LEU A 688 -2.40 -11.59 -45.25
N GLN A 689 -3.44 -12.35 -44.98
CA GLN A 689 -4.28 -12.91 -46.02
C GLN A 689 -5.66 -12.23 -45.99
N PRO A 690 -6.21 -11.83 -47.13
CA PRO A 690 -7.55 -11.26 -47.18
C PRO A 690 -8.59 -12.33 -46.79
N GLY A 691 -9.60 -11.92 -46.05
CA GLY A 691 -10.64 -12.84 -45.64
C GLY A 691 -11.53 -12.26 -44.53
N VAL A 692 -12.50 -13.03 -44.10
CA VAL A 692 -13.41 -12.70 -42.98
C VAL A 692 -13.39 -13.87 -42.03
N ASP A 693 -13.14 -13.59 -40.74
CA ASP A 693 -13.21 -14.55 -39.66
C ASP A 693 -14.30 -14.14 -38.67
N HIS A 694 -15.15 -15.07 -38.26
CA HIS A 694 -16.21 -14.85 -37.29
C HIS A 694 -15.88 -15.54 -35.97
N TYR A 695 -16.00 -14.78 -34.85
CA TYR A 695 -15.70 -15.29 -33.53
C TYR A 695 -16.91 -15.17 -32.60
N GLN A 696 -17.12 -16.19 -31.77
CA GLN A 696 -17.93 -16.09 -30.56
C GLN A 696 -17.07 -15.55 -29.44
N VAL A 697 -17.50 -14.45 -28.82
CA VAL A 697 -16.79 -13.81 -27.70
C VAL A 697 -17.60 -14.00 -26.43
N LYS A 698 -16.95 -14.53 -25.42
CA LYS A 698 -17.50 -14.73 -24.08
C LYS A 698 -16.77 -13.82 -23.12
N ILE A 699 -17.51 -13.00 -22.38
CA ILE A 699 -16.98 -12.14 -21.32
C ILE A 699 -17.53 -12.64 -19.99
N GLU A 700 -16.64 -13.01 -19.07
CA GLU A 700 -16.98 -13.48 -17.72
C GLU A 700 -16.51 -12.47 -16.69
N MET A 701 -17.44 -11.93 -15.89
CA MET A 701 -17.16 -10.91 -14.88
C MET A 701 -18.09 -11.09 -13.67
N GLY A 702 -17.52 -11.26 -12.47
CA GLY A 702 -18.29 -11.32 -11.22
C GLY A 702 -19.37 -12.41 -11.18
N GLY A 703 -19.16 -13.55 -11.87
CA GLY A 703 -20.14 -14.63 -11.98
C GLY A 703 -21.23 -14.42 -13.04
N GLN A 704 -21.19 -13.29 -13.75
CA GLN A 704 -22.05 -13.03 -14.91
C GLN A 704 -21.32 -13.33 -16.21
N GLN A 705 -22.05 -13.81 -17.21
CA GLN A 705 -21.55 -14.13 -18.53
C GLN A 705 -22.28 -13.30 -19.59
N MET A 706 -21.53 -12.70 -20.52
CA MET A 706 -22.06 -12.04 -21.70
C MET A 706 -21.46 -12.69 -22.94
N ASN A 707 -22.29 -13.00 -23.92
CA ASN A 707 -21.88 -13.54 -25.22
C ASN A 707 -22.08 -12.49 -26.29
N LEU A 708 -21.05 -12.24 -27.09
CA LEU A 708 -21.00 -11.26 -28.18
C LEU A 708 -20.49 -11.93 -29.44
N LYS A 709 -20.61 -11.24 -30.58
CA LYS A 709 -20.01 -11.65 -31.84
C LYS A 709 -18.97 -10.65 -32.27
N LEU A 710 -17.82 -11.14 -32.73
CA LEU A 710 -16.76 -10.35 -33.34
C LEU A 710 -16.55 -10.83 -34.77
N THR A 711 -16.52 -9.92 -35.71
CA THR A 711 -16.13 -10.17 -37.10
C THR A 711 -14.85 -9.41 -37.40
N THR A 712 -13.80 -10.12 -37.77
CA THR A 712 -12.51 -9.56 -38.22
C THR A 712 -12.43 -9.70 -39.73
N THR A 713 -12.29 -8.58 -40.43
CA THR A 713 -12.15 -8.54 -41.90
C THR A 713 -10.79 -8.00 -42.27
N ILE A 714 -10.05 -8.71 -43.12
CA ILE A 714 -8.77 -8.26 -43.71
C ILE A 714 -8.99 -8.03 -45.21
N GLN A 715 -8.68 -6.83 -45.66
CA GLN A 715 -8.84 -6.42 -47.07
C GLN A 715 -7.51 -5.94 -47.67
N ASP A 716 -7.25 -6.34 -48.90
CA ASP A 716 -6.12 -5.81 -49.69
C ASP A 716 -6.49 -4.40 -50.21
N SER A 717 -5.78 -3.39 -49.74
CA SER A 717 -5.97 -1.97 -50.13
C SER A 717 -4.80 -1.45 -50.99
N GLY A 718 -4.18 -2.32 -51.79
CA GLY A 718 -3.07 -1.97 -52.65
C GLY A 718 -1.73 -1.91 -51.92
N ALA A 719 -1.28 -0.73 -51.52
CA ALA A 719 -0.01 -0.57 -50.78
C ALA A 719 -0.11 -0.94 -49.29
N SER A 720 -1.31 -1.16 -48.79
CA SER A 720 -1.58 -1.48 -47.36
C SER A 720 -2.65 -2.55 -47.21
N TRP A 721 -2.76 -3.09 -46.03
CA TRP A 721 -3.88 -3.87 -45.58
C TRP A 721 -4.87 -2.97 -44.79
N THR A 722 -6.17 -3.18 -44.99
CA THR A 722 -7.21 -2.64 -44.08
C THR A 722 -7.75 -3.78 -43.24
N ALA A 723 -7.57 -3.69 -41.93
CA ALA A 723 -8.17 -4.61 -40.99
C ALA A 723 -9.36 -3.93 -40.31
N ILE A 724 -10.48 -4.64 -40.15
CA ILE A 724 -11.70 -4.13 -39.54
C ILE A 724 -12.20 -5.16 -38.53
N ASP A 725 -12.30 -4.77 -37.26
CA ASP A 725 -12.93 -5.53 -36.19
C ASP A 725 -14.28 -4.91 -35.84
N GLN A 726 -15.35 -5.69 -36.01
CA GLN A 726 -16.72 -5.28 -35.71
C GLN A 726 -17.26 -6.16 -34.58
N MET A 727 -17.57 -5.56 -33.43
CA MET A 727 -18.14 -6.25 -32.28
C MET A 727 -19.59 -5.83 -32.07
N GLU A 728 -20.50 -6.80 -32.08
CA GLU A 728 -21.90 -6.56 -31.76
C GLU A 728 -22.06 -6.42 -30.23
N THR A 729 -22.48 -5.25 -29.76
CA THR A 729 -22.70 -4.95 -28.35
C THR A 729 -24.16 -4.58 -28.09
N PRO A 730 -24.66 -4.67 -26.85
CA PRO A 730 -26.02 -4.19 -26.51
C PRO A 730 -26.30 -2.72 -26.84
N GLY A 731 -25.24 -1.89 -26.95
CA GLY A 731 -25.31 -0.48 -27.31
C GLY A 731 -25.11 -0.17 -28.81
N GLY A 732 -25.08 -1.18 -29.67
CA GLY A 732 -24.78 -1.05 -31.11
C GLY A 732 -23.45 -1.70 -31.50
N THR A 733 -23.06 -1.58 -32.76
CA THR A 733 -21.81 -2.14 -33.27
C THR A 733 -20.63 -1.24 -32.94
N ALA A 734 -19.64 -1.76 -32.24
CA ALA A 734 -18.32 -1.10 -32.08
C ALA A 734 -17.43 -1.51 -33.27
N THR A 735 -16.78 -0.55 -33.88
CA THR A 735 -15.90 -0.79 -35.05
C THR A 735 -14.53 -0.21 -34.80
N ASP A 736 -13.50 -1.02 -35.00
CA ASP A 736 -12.08 -0.62 -35.03
C ASP A 736 -11.55 -0.88 -36.45
N THR A 737 -10.94 0.11 -37.08
CA THR A 737 -10.38 0.00 -38.41
C THR A 737 -8.93 0.41 -38.41
N SER A 738 -8.05 -0.46 -38.83
CA SER A 738 -6.60 -0.26 -38.90
C SER A 738 -6.09 -0.30 -40.34
N THR A 739 -5.25 0.66 -40.71
CA THR A 739 -4.46 0.61 -41.94
C THR A 739 -3.05 0.16 -41.60
N ILE A 740 -2.64 -0.97 -42.16
CA ILE A 740 -1.42 -1.69 -41.85
C ILE A 740 -0.55 -1.74 -43.08
N GLU A 741 0.74 -1.38 -42.97
CA GLU A 741 1.70 -1.46 -44.08
C GLU A 741 1.98 -2.90 -44.47
N LYS A 742 1.98 -3.22 -45.74
CA LYS A 742 2.37 -4.53 -46.27
C LYS A 742 3.84 -4.83 -45.96
N SER A 743 4.18 -6.09 -45.82
CA SER A 743 5.50 -6.64 -45.47
C SER A 743 6.08 -6.31 -44.11
N THR A 744 5.77 -5.19 -43.49
CA THR A 744 6.26 -4.83 -42.15
C THR A 744 5.21 -5.03 -41.08
N LEU A 745 3.93 -5.02 -41.43
CA LEU A 745 2.74 -5.06 -40.59
C LEU A 745 2.72 -3.92 -39.54
N VAL A 746 3.30 -2.78 -39.88
CA VAL A 746 3.32 -1.56 -39.09
C VAL A 746 1.97 -0.84 -39.20
N LEU A 747 1.41 -0.43 -38.08
CA LEU A 747 0.20 0.37 -38.04
C LEU A 747 0.47 1.79 -38.58
N ARG A 748 -0.37 2.26 -39.48
CA ARG A 748 -0.29 3.60 -40.12
C ARG A 748 -1.46 4.49 -39.76
N LYS A 749 -2.65 3.91 -39.64
CA LYS A 749 -3.85 4.65 -39.22
C LYS A 749 -4.76 3.74 -38.41
N ARG A 750 -5.48 4.32 -37.47
CA ARG A 750 -6.52 3.63 -36.67
C ARG A 750 -7.71 4.53 -36.45
N ASN A 751 -8.88 4.02 -36.75
CA ASN A 751 -10.15 4.68 -36.49
C ASN A 751 -11.02 3.77 -35.62
N VAL A 752 -11.49 4.27 -34.47
CA VAL A 752 -12.37 3.52 -33.57
C VAL A 752 -13.68 4.26 -33.41
N THR A 753 -14.79 3.56 -33.61
CA THR A 753 -16.13 4.07 -33.36
C THR A 753 -16.86 3.17 -32.38
N GLN A 754 -17.29 3.74 -31.26
CA GLN A 754 -18.02 3.02 -30.23
C GLN A 754 -19.07 3.94 -29.57
N GLY A 755 -20.33 3.79 -30.02
CA GLY A 755 -21.40 4.69 -29.58
C GLY A 755 -21.06 6.16 -29.91
N PRO A 756 -21.06 7.07 -28.91
CA PRO A 756 -20.76 8.49 -29.12
C PRO A 756 -19.25 8.81 -29.23
N VAL A 757 -18.38 7.81 -29.04
CA VAL A 757 -16.92 8.00 -29.08
C VAL A 757 -16.38 7.67 -30.46
N VAL A 758 -15.65 8.60 -31.07
CA VAL A 758 -14.86 8.41 -32.29
C VAL A 758 -13.43 8.81 -32.03
N ILE A 759 -12.51 7.93 -32.39
CA ILE A 759 -11.06 8.18 -32.29
C ILE A 759 -10.46 8.02 -33.68
N ASP A 760 -9.69 9.02 -34.13
CA ASP A 760 -9.01 9.00 -35.41
C ASP A 760 -7.53 9.34 -35.19
N LEU A 761 -6.64 8.40 -35.50
CA LEU A 761 -5.21 8.48 -35.22
C LEU A 761 -4.40 8.12 -36.50
N ASP A 762 -3.43 8.95 -36.77
CA ASP A 762 -2.37 8.70 -37.77
C ASP A 762 -1.07 8.38 -37.04
N PHE A 763 -0.32 7.39 -37.57
CA PHE A 763 0.94 6.92 -37.02
C PHE A 763 2.05 7.13 -38.04
N SER A 764 3.02 7.99 -37.72
CA SER A 764 4.18 8.29 -38.58
C SER A 764 5.48 8.10 -37.79
N GLY A 765 6.20 7.02 -38.12
CA GLY A 765 7.47 6.69 -37.48
C GLY A 765 7.33 6.42 -36.00
N ASP A 766 7.76 7.39 -35.20
CA ASP A 766 7.75 7.37 -33.72
C ASP A 766 6.64 8.20 -33.09
N LYS A 767 5.65 8.69 -33.84
CA LYS A 767 4.58 9.58 -33.35
C LYS A 767 3.19 9.09 -33.69
N ALA A 768 2.28 9.28 -32.74
CA ALA A 768 0.84 9.20 -32.94
C ALA A 768 0.23 10.60 -32.86
N ALA A 769 -0.57 10.96 -33.84
CA ALA A 769 -1.28 12.25 -33.85
C ALA A 769 -2.71 12.07 -34.36
N GLY A 770 -3.66 12.82 -33.79
CA GLY A 770 -5.05 12.75 -34.17
C GLY A 770 -5.97 13.35 -33.14
N LYS A 771 -7.19 12.82 -33.05
CA LYS A 771 -8.21 13.34 -32.15
C LYS A 771 -9.14 12.24 -31.61
N MET A 772 -9.68 12.49 -30.45
CA MET A 772 -10.83 11.78 -29.88
C MET A 772 -12.01 12.73 -29.81
N SER A 773 -13.15 12.31 -30.33
CA SER A 773 -14.42 13.04 -30.24
C SER A 773 -15.38 12.24 -29.34
N MET A 774 -16.03 12.92 -28.40
CA MET A 774 -17.09 12.35 -27.55
C MET A 774 -18.26 13.35 -27.46
N ASN A 775 -19.45 12.98 -27.91
CA ASN A 775 -20.63 13.83 -27.97
C ASN A 775 -20.35 15.18 -28.70
N GLY A 776 -19.53 15.15 -29.73
CA GLY A 776 -19.17 16.33 -30.52
C GLY A 776 -18.08 17.24 -29.93
N GLN A 777 -17.55 16.89 -28.75
CA GLN A 777 -16.37 17.57 -28.18
C GLN A 777 -15.10 16.86 -28.61
N GLU A 778 -14.21 17.60 -29.25
CA GLU A 778 -12.94 17.08 -29.75
C GLU A 778 -11.79 17.32 -28.76
N LYS A 779 -10.97 16.30 -28.52
CA LYS A 779 -9.73 16.37 -27.76
C LYS A 779 -8.58 15.91 -28.64
N PRO A 780 -7.54 16.73 -28.86
CA PRO A 780 -6.38 16.32 -29.66
C PRO A 780 -5.56 15.25 -28.89
N ILE A 781 -4.97 14.35 -29.66
CA ILE A 781 -4.02 13.33 -29.18
C ILE A 781 -2.71 13.57 -29.93
N ALA A 782 -1.61 13.67 -29.17
CA ALA A 782 -0.25 13.72 -29.72
C ALA A 782 0.68 13.02 -28.72
N VAL A 783 1.28 11.90 -29.16
CA VAL A 783 2.11 11.04 -28.31
C VAL A 783 3.38 10.64 -29.06
N ASP A 784 4.52 10.71 -28.37
CA ASP A 784 5.78 10.13 -28.81
C ASP A 784 5.77 8.63 -28.47
N LEU A 785 5.93 7.78 -29.49
CA LEU A 785 5.87 6.32 -29.39
C LEU A 785 7.26 5.69 -29.17
N GLY A 786 8.33 6.45 -29.37
CA GLY A 786 9.69 5.94 -29.31
C GLY A 786 10.01 4.86 -30.37
N GLY A 787 9.17 4.70 -31.39
CA GLY A 787 9.31 3.76 -32.50
C GLY A 787 7.96 3.30 -33.06
N ALA A 788 8.01 2.57 -34.17
CA ALA A 788 6.81 2.10 -34.87
C ALA A 788 6.04 1.03 -34.08
N LEU A 789 4.72 0.99 -34.24
CA LEU A 789 3.82 0.02 -33.61
C LEU A 789 3.64 -1.21 -34.50
N PHE A 790 3.70 -2.39 -33.88
CA PHE A 790 3.44 -3.66 -34.56
C PHE A 790 2.22 -4.34 -33.88
N ALA A 791 1.36 -4.95 -34.70
CA ALA A 791 0.21 -5.71 -34.23
C ALA A 791 -0.64 -4.91 -33.22
N ASP A 792 -1.09 -3.72 -33.62
CA ASP A 792 -1.92 -2.83 -32.80
C ASP A 792 -3.24 -2.50 -33.53
N GLY A 793 -4.36 -2.44 -32.78
CA GLY A 793 -5.68 -2.20 -33.31
C GLY A 793 -6.32 -3.42 -33.96
N ALA A 794 -7.24 -3.16 -34.90
CA ALA A 794 -7.93 -4.22 -35.62
C ALA A 794 -6.95 -5.12 -36.38
N GLY A 795 -7.18 -6.42 -36.39
CA GLY A 795 -6.33 -7.42 -37.01
C GLY A 795 -4.98 -7.66 -36.30
N ALA A 796 -4.82 -7.18 -35.08
CA ALA A 796 -3.57 -7.37 -34.32
C ALA A 796 -3.20 -8.84 -34.12
N ASP A 797 -4.16 -9.71 -33.82
CA ASP A 797 -3.93 -11.13 -33.62
C ASP A 797 -3.51 -11.83 -34.94
N GLN A 798 -4.12 -11.41 -36.06
CA GLN A 798 -3.78 -11.90 -37.38
C GLN A 798 -2.37 -11.45 -37.80
N ALA A 799 -1.94 -10.23 -37.43
CA ALA A 799 -0.56 -9.78 -37.65
C ALA A 799 0.45 -10.61 -36.85
N ILE A 800 0.11 -10.97 -35.59
CA ILE A 800 0.93 -11.88 -34.78
C ILE A 800 1.02 -13.27 -35.41
N ALA A 801 -0.06 -13.78 -36.01
CA ALA A 801 -0.07 -15.06 -36.67
C ALA A 801 0.86 -15.12 -37.90
N CYS A 802 1.21 -13.96 -38.48
CA CYS A 802 2.17 -13.87 -39.58
C CYS A 802 3.64 -14.00 -39.18
N LEU A 803 3.96 -14.00 -37.89
CA LEU A 803 5.32 -14.16 -37.38
C LEU A 803 5.86 -15.60 -37.61
N PRO A 804 7.18 -15.84 -37.56
CA PRO A 804 7.78 -17.17 -37.69
C PRO A 804 7.58 -18.01 -36.46
N LEU A 805 6.26 -18.30 -36.12
CA LEU A 805 5.89 -19.03 -34.94
C LEU A 805 6.45 -20.46 -34.96
N ALA A 806 7.16 -20.81 -33.90
CA ALA A 806 7.66 -22.14 -33.57
C ALA A 806 7.82 -22.20 -32.03
N THR A 807 7.74 -23.38 -31.44
CA THR A 807 7.97 -23.54 -29.99
C THR A 807 9.30 -22.92 -29.58
N GLY A 808 9.28 -22.01 -28.58
CA GLY A 808 10.45 -21.25 -28.14
C GLY A 808 10.69 -19.93 -28.89
N TYR A 809 9.93 -19.62 -29.95
CA TYR A 809 10.01 -18.29 -30.58
C TYR A 809 9.56 -17.22 -29.58
N SER A 810 10.29 -16.10 -29.53
CA SER A 810 9.96 -14.96 -28.69
C SER A 810 10.33 -13.65 -29.40
N SER A 811 9.51 -12.63 -29.19
CA SER A 811 9.75 -11.29 -29.71
C SER A 811 9.13 -10.23 -28.81
N THR A 812 9.71 -9.02 -28.81
CA THR A 812 9.17 -7.87 -28.09
C THR A 812 8.80 -6.78 -29.08
N PHE A 813 7.67 -6.12 -28.90
CA PHE A 813 7.19 -5.07 -29.78
C PHE A 813 6.43 -3.98 -29.01
N ARG A 814 6.24 -2.83 -29.66
CA ARG A 814 5.46 -1.71 -29.13
C ARG A 814 4.00 -1.84 -29.50
N ASN A 815 3.16 -1.52 -28.52
CA ASN A 815 1.72 -1.40 -28.64
C ASN A 815 1.29 -0.05 -28.02
N PHE A 816 0.18 0.52 -28.48
CA PHE A 816 -0.35 1.79 -28.01
C PHE A 816 -1.73 1.62 -27.34
N ASP A 817 -1.78 1.82 -26.05
CA ASP A 817 -3.04 1.82 -25.32
C ASP A 817 -3.76 3.17 -25.53
N ILE A 818 -4.79 3.17 -26.35
CA ILE A 818 -5.57 4.37 -26.70
C ILE A 818 -6.25 4.99 -25.45
N GLN A 819 -6.71 4.17 -24.52
CA GLN A 819 -7.45 4.66 -23.34
C GLN A 819 -6.53 5.42 -22.39
N SER A 820 -5.35 4.88 -22.11
CA SER A 820 -4.35 5.52 -21.25
C SER A 820 -3.41 6.46 -22.00
N GLN A 821 -3.44 6.48 -23.35
CA GLN A 821 -2.54 7.19 -24.24
C GLN A 821 -1.06 6.89 -23.95
N LYS A 822 -0.75 5.63 -23.66
CA LYS A 822 0.61 5.17 -23.30
C LYS A 822 1.10 4.10 -24.25
N VAL A 823 2.40 4.15 -24.53
CA VAL A 823 3.10 3.06 -25.19
C VAL A 823 3.34 1.94 -24.20
N LYS A 824 3.04 0.72 -24.59
CA LYS A 824 3.34 -0.51 -23.87
C LYS A 824 4.35 -1.35 -24.65
N LEU A 825 5.30 -1.95 -23.96
CA LEU A 825 6.13 -2.99 -24.53
C LEU A 825 5.50 -4.34 -24.20
N LEU A 826 5.17 -5.10 -25.22
CA LEU A 826 4.62 -6.44 -25.09
C LEU A 826 5.67 -7.48 -25.49
N GLN A 827 5.81 -8.52 -24.72
CA GLN A 827 6.61 -9.69 -25.02
C GLN A 827 5.71 -10.83 -25.44
N LEU A 828 5.98 -11.38 -26.60
CA LEU A 828 5.35 -12.57 -27.15
C LEU A 828 6.28 -13.76 -26.97
N SER A 829 5.73 -14.91 -26.59
CA SER A 829 6.44 -16.20 -26.55
C SER A 829 5.52 -17.33 -26.99
N VAL A 830 6.07 -18.25 -27.79
CA VAL A 830 5.37 -19.49 -28.16
C VAL A 830 5.74 -20.57 -27.15
N SER A 831 4.82 -20.86 -26.24
CA SER A 831 5.04 -21.78 -25.11
C SER A 831 4.91 -23.25 -25.47
N GLY A 832 4.30 -23.56 -26.61
CA GLY A 832 4.13 -24.95 -27.07
C GLY A 832 3.14 -25.09 -28.23
N GLU A 833 2.78 -26.32 -28.51
CA GLU A 833 1.79 -26.70 -29.49
C GLU A 833 0.73 -27.57 -28.80
N GLU A 834 -0.52 -27.35 -29.17
CA GLU A 834 -1.63 -28.13 -28.61
C GLU A 834 -2.81 -28.22 -29.59
N THR A 835 -3.61 -29.25 -29.42
CA THR A 835 -4.82 -29.45 -30.20
C THR A 835 -5.98 -28.67 -29.57
N ILE A 836 -6.57 -27.73 -30.32
CA ILE A 836 -7.70 -26.90 -29.89
C ILE A 836 -8.96 -27.27 -30.65
N THR A 837 -10.06 -27.40 -29.91
CA THR A 837 -11.40 -27.60 -30.47
C THR A 837 -12.20 -26.33 -30.22
N VAL A 838 -12.72 -25.74 -31.29
CA VAL A 838 -13.58 -24.53 -31.30
C VAL A 838 -14.80 -24.80 -32.20
N PRO A 839 -15.82 -23.93 -32.23
CA PRO A 839 -17.01 -24.16 -33.09
C PRO A 839 -16.68 -24.42 -34.56
N ALA A 840 -15.65 -23.75 -35.10
CA ALA A 840 -15.17 -23.92 -36.49
C ALA A 840 -14.48 -25.27 -36.78
N GLY A 841 -14.12 -26.04 -35.74
CA GLY A 841 -13.47 -27.34 -35.88
C GLY A 841 -12.35 -27.63 -34.92
N LYS A 842 -11.50 -28.60 -35.29
CA LYS A 842 -10.35 -29.06 -34.50
C LYS A 842 -9.05 -28.70 -35.23
N PHE A 843 -8.13 -28.03 -34.49
CA PHE A 843 -6.90 -27.49 -35.09
C PHE A 843 -5.68 -27.88 -34.24
N GLU A 844 -4.57 -28.20 -34.88
CA GLU A 844 -3.25 -28.20 -34.29
C GLU A 844 -2.75 -26.77 -34.26
N ALA A 845 -2.48 -26.20 -33.10
CA ALA A 845 -2.20 -24.78 -32.96
C ALA A 845 -0.95 -24.48 -32.12
N TYR A 846 -0.25 -23.40 -32.45
CA TYR A 846 0.75 -22.79 -31.59
C TYR A 846 0.03 -22.06 -30.45
N ARG A 847 0.48 -22.26 -29.22
CA ARG A 847 0.06 -21.47 -28.06
C ARG A 847 1.00 -20.29 -27.91
N VAL A 848 0.48 -19.11 -28.17
CA VAL A 848 1.23 -17.85 -28.15
C VAL A 848 0.81 -17.04 -26.92
N GLU A 849 1.72 -16.82 -26.01
CA GLU A 849 1.51 -16.02 -24.82
C GLU A 849 2.05 -14.61 -25.03
N ILE A 850 1.25 -13.61 -24.70
CA ILE A 850 1.58 -12.19 -24.84
C ILE A 850 1.41 -11.55 -23.48
N ALA A 851 2.46 -10.93 -22.96
CA ALA A 851 2.46 -10.28 -21.65
C ALA A 851 3.18 -8.93 -21.72
N SER A 852 2.92 -8.07 -20.73
CA SER A 852 3.66 -6.82 -20.58
C SER A 852 5.15 -7.13 -20.34
N ALA A 853 6.03 -6.52 -21.12
CA ALA A 853 7.47 -6.78 -21.04
C ALA A 853 8.13 -6.15 -19.82
N ASP A 854 7.45 -5.23 -19.14
CA ASP A 854 7.89 -4.56 -17.90
C ASP A 854 7.33 -5.21 -16.61
N GLY A 855 6.65 -6.37 -16.76
CA GLY A 855 6.05 -7.10 -15.63
C GLY A 855 4.65 -6.64 -15.24
N GLY A 856 3.99 -5.82 -16.06
CA GLY A 856 2.59 -5.44 -15.87
C GLY A 856 1.63 -6.64 -15.92
N THR A 857 0.39 -6.43 -15.47
CA THR A 857 -0.63 -7.48 -15.31
C THR A 857 -1.32 -7.90 -16.60
N ASP A 858 -1.06 -7.21 -17.71
CA ASP A 858 -1.66 -7.53 -19.02
C ASP A 858 -1.17 -8.90 -19.50
N LYS A 859 -2.09 -9.84 -19.66
CA LYS A 859 -1.83 -11.19 -20.19
C LYS A 859 -2.89 -11.55 -21.21
N LYS A 860 -2.42 -12.03 -22.38
CA LYS A 860 -3.27 -12.56 -23.44
C LYS A 860 -2.63 -13.84 -23.96
N THR A 861 -3.43 -14.85 -24.25
CA THR A 861 -3.01 -16.07 -24.96
C THR A 861 -3.81 -16.18 -26.23
N ILE A 862 -3.17 -16.44 -27.35
CA ILE A 862 -3.85 -16.77 -28.61
C ILE A 862 -3.37 -18.13 -29.10
N TRP A 863 -4.25 -18.82 -29.80
CA TRP A 863 -3.97 -20.10 -30.46
C TRP A 863 -4.04 -19.91 -31.97
N VAL A 864 -2.92 -20.15 -32.62
CA VAL A 864 -2.76 -19.96 -34.08
C VAL A 864 -2.62 -21.30 -34.76
N ALA A 865 -3.56 -21.64 -35.64
CA ALA A 865 -3.54 -22.89 -36.39
C ALA A 865 -2.21 -23.00 -37.21
N LYS A 866 -1.60 -24.18 -37.18
CA LYS A 866 -0.27 -24.40 -37.80
C LYS A 866 -0.32 -24.38 -39.32
N ASP A 867 -1.38 -24.90 -39.88
CA ASP A 867 -1.58 -25.08 -41.33
C ASP A 867 -2.11 -23.80 -42.01
N THR A 868 -3.14 -23.18 -41.44
CA THR A 868 -3.84 -22.04 -42.03
C THR A 868 -3.36 -20.69 -41.52
N ARG A 869 -2.61 -20.67 -40.42
CA ARG A 869 -2.22 -19.45 -39.67
C ARG A 869 -3.40 -18.61 -39.22
N LYS A 870 -4.62 -19.18 -39.17
CA LYS A 870 -5.78 -18.55 -38.57
C LYS A 870 -5.67 -18.50 -37.03
N VAL A 871 -6.13 -17.41 -36.45
CA VAL A 871 -6.31 -17.32 -35.00
C VAL A 871 -7.60 -18.08 -34.66
N VAL A 872 -7.48 -19.25 -34.02
CA VAL A 872 -8.64 -20.12 -33.74
C VAL A 872 -9.24 -19.85 -32.37
N LYS A 873 -8.43 -19.34 -31.40
CA LYS A 873 -8.87 -18.98 -30.06
C LYS A 873 -8.04 -17.85 -29.48
N GLY A 874 -8.65 -17.01 -28.67
CA GLY A 874 -7.96 -16.01 -27.83
C GLY A 874 -8.53 -15.99 -26.42
N SER A 875 -7.71 -15.72 -25.43
CA SER A 875 -8.12 -15.50 -24.04
C SER A 875 -7.30 -14.37 -23.44
N ALA A 876 -7.96 -13.39 -22.83
CA ALA A 876 -7.31 -12.25 -22.19
C ALA A 876 -7.98 -11.91 -20.87
N VAL A 877 -7.18 -11.43 -19.91
CA VAL A 877 -7.70 -10.81 -18.69
C VAL A 877 -7.79 -9.31 -18.94
N ALA A 878 -9.02 -8.80 -19.01
CA ALA A 878 -9.27 -7.38 -19.26
C ALA A 878 -9.22 -6.61 -17.92
N ALA A 879 -8.04 -6.11 -17.54
CA ALA A 879 -7.85 -5.29 -16.33
C ALA A 879 -8.75 -4.03 -16.35
N ALA A 880 -8.97 -3.45 -17.53
CA ALA A 880 -9.87 -2.30 -17.71
C ALA A 880 -11.35 -2.60 -17.41
N MET A 881 -11.74 -3.88 -17.43
CA MET A 881 -13.10 -4.37 -17.15
C MET A 881 -13.15 -5.10 -15.78
N GLY A 882 -12.40 -4.63 -14.79
CA GLY A 882 -12.41 -5.23 -13.44
C GLY A 882 -11.88 -6.65 -13.37
N GLY A 883 -10.98 -7.06 -14.27
CA GLY A 883 -10.42 -8.40 -14.31
C GLY A 883 -11.33 -9.42 -15.04
N ALA A 884 -12.27 -8.96 -15.86
CA ALA A 884 -13.09 -9.84 -16.69
C ALA A 884 -12.21 -10.73 -17.58
N VAL A 885 -12.57 -12.01 -17.68
CA VAL A 885 -11.95 -12.91 -18.64
C VAL A 885 -12.70 -12.83 -19.96
N VAL A 886 -12.00 -12.44 -21.02
CA VAL A 886 -12.53 -12.38 -22.39
C VAL A 886 -11.98 -13.55 -23.16
N THR A 887 -12.84 -14.42 -23.66
CA THR A 887 -12.46 -15.54 -24.53
C THR A 887 -13.13 -15.36 -25.89
N GLN A 888 -12.37 -15.52 -26.96
CA GLN A 888 -12.88 -15.54 -28.35
C GLN A 888 -12.57 -16.89 -28.98
N GLU A 889 -13.52 -17.45 -29.71
CA GLU A 889 -13.39 -18.74 -30.39
C GLU A 889 -13.89 -18.62 -31.83
N LEU A 890 -13.09 -19.09 -32.79
CA LEU A 890 -13.43 -19.09 -34.21
C LEU A 890 -14.69 -19.93 -34.44
N SER A 891 -15.68 -19.34 -35.08
CA SER A 891 -16.97 -19.99 -35.35
C SER A 891 -17.19 -20.39 -36.82
N GLU A 892 -16.58 -19.57 -37.75
CA GLU A 892 -16.66 -19.85 -39.21
C GLU A 892 -15.37 -19.30 -39.90
#